data_85bdd4484eb3608b164d56311825dae8
#
_entry.id   85bdd4484eb3608b164d56311825dae8
#
_cell.length_a   1.000
_cell.length_b   1.000
_cell.length_c   1.000
_cell.angle_alpha   90.00
_cell.angle_beta   90.00
_cell.angle_gamma   90.00
#
_symmetry.space_group_name_H-M   'P 1'
#
loop_
_entity.id
_entity.type
_entity.pdbx_description
1 polymer ?
#
loop_
_entity_poly.entity_id
_entity_poly.type
_entity_poly.pdbx_seq_one_letter_code
_entity_poly.pdbx_strand_id
1 'polypeptide(L)'
;FRNFQTLRKMNMSKKPKKFGKSEKTFSEKILKILSKNANKAFNYKQIAAILELDDTKSRNEIIKDLKILAAQKVIIESEPGKYLVKAVSQDYYEGTIDMTSRKTAYFICEDFEDDVFIPTNNLNHALDKDKVKVYVYNRRRGKKPEGEVIEVLERAKSEFVGVIDIQKNFAFVTTANAKMYTDIFIPKDKIGDAEQGDVVIARIEDWPKKADSPFGSIIKVLGKPGEHDTEIHAILAEYGLPYDFPIDVELYAQKIDTSIQESEIKNRRDMRDTLTFTIDPKDAKDFDDALSFKKLENGNYEIGIHIADVSYYLKEGTILDEEAYKRATSVYLVDRVVPMLPEVLSNFACSLRPQEEKYTFSAIFEINEKVQVINQWFGRTVIFSDQRFAYEEAQYIIETKDNTIPEATSITGKSYVVNDDIVAATLKLDELAKILRRNRMNEGAISFDKVEVKFNLNDAGEPEGVYFKISKDANHLIEEFMLLANRKVAEFIGKQKKTFVYRIHDEPNEDKLINLQTIISKFGYSINFKSKADISKSLNNLLNEVVGKKEQNLVDTLTIRSMSKAKYSTENIGHYGLAFDYYSHFTSPIRRYPDVMVHRLLQYYLDGGKSVDADVYEEKCTHTSNMEGLATNAERDSIKYMQVKYMQDHKDLEFLGVISGVTEWGIYVEIIENKCEGMCRIREIKDDY
;
A
#
# COMPACT_ATOMS: atom_id res chain seq x y z
N PHE A 1 -12.21 -6.52 35.85
CA PHE A 1 -12.98 -5.35 36.34
C PHE A 1 -14.41 -5.31 35.76
N ARG A 2 -14.67 -5.64 34.49
CA ARG A 2 -16.03 -5.68 33.94
C ARG A 2 -16.93 -6.76 34.53
N ASN A 3 -16.37 -7.92 34.91
CA ASN A 3 -17.14 -9.01 35.54
C ASN A 3 -17.64 -8.68 36.96
N PHE A 4 -16.99 -7.76 37.64
CA PHE A 4 -17.46 -7.26 38.94
C PHE A 4 -18.73 -6.38 38.84
N GLN A 5 -18.90 -5.67 37.73
CA GLN A 5 -20.11 -4.86 37.48
C GLN A 5 -21.33 -5.73 37.10
N THR A 6 -21.13 -6.89 36.45
CA THR A 6 -22.21 -7.79 36.07
C THR A 6 -22.79 -8.51 37.30
N LEU A 7 -21.95 -8.89 38.26
CA LEU A 7 -22.41 -9.44 39.55
C LEU A 7 -23.20 -8.43 40.38
N ARG A 8 -22.91 -7.13 40.23
CA ARG A 8 -23.63 -6.06 40.94
C ARG A 8 -25.05 -5.82 40.35
N LYS A 9 -25.25 -6.07 39.04
CA LYS A 9 -26.55 -5.90 38.38
C LYS A 9 -27.54 -7.05 38.65
N MET A 10 -27.08 -8.27 38.90
CA MET A 10 -27.95 -9.43 39.18
C MET A 10 -28.56 -9.44 40.60
N ASN A 11 -28.04 -8.62 41.52
CA ASN A 11 -28.53 -8.58 42.92
C ASN A 11 -29.46 -7.38 43.23
N MET A 12 -29.91 -6.63 42.22
CA MET A 12 -30.72 -5.42 42.44
C MET A 12 -32.22 -5.59 42.18
N SER A 13 -32.84 -6.68 42.62
CA SER A 13 -34.31 -6.82 42.59
C SER A 13 -34.96 -7.12 43.90
N LYS A 14 -34.44 -6.61 45.04
CA LYS A 14 -35.20 -6.43 46.29
C LYS A 14 -34.54 -5.35 47.13
N LYS A 15 -35.34 -4.32 47.53
CA LYS A 15 -34.89 -3.21 48.37
C LYS A 15 -34.36 -3.77 49.69
N PRO A 16 -33.12 -3.46 50.13
CA PRO A 16 -32.63 -3.86 51.45
C PRO A 16 -33.02 -2.81 52.50
N LYS A 17 -33.50 -3.33 53.61
CA LYS A 17 -33.57 -2.59 54.90
C LYS A 17 -32.12 -2.25 55.34
N LYS A 18 -31.93 -1.02 55.85
CA LYS A 18 -30.66 -0.55 56.39
C LYS A 18 -30.12 -1.50 57.44
N PHE A 19 -28.93 -2.07 57.18
CA PHE A 19 -28.06 -2.71 58.20
C PHE A 19 -26.64 -2.17 58.03
N GLY A 20 -25.89 -2.07 59.15
CA GLY A 20 -24.61 -1.46 59.27
C GLY A 20 -23.49 -2.06 58.41
N LYS A 21 -22.28 -1.44 58.43
CA LYS A 21 -21.07 -1.79 57.66
C LYS A 21 -20.93 -3.30 57.51
N SER A 22 -21.20 -3.84 56.29
CA SER A 22 -21.12 -5.25 56.00
C SER A 22 -19.66 -5.67 55.81
N GLU A 23 -19.19 -6.58 56.61
CA GLU A 23 -18.05 -7.44 56.29
C GLU A 23 -18.27 -8.06 54.92
N LYS A 24 -17.22 -8.09 54.07
CA LYS A 24 -17.24 -8.77 52.76
C LYS A 24 -17.68 -10.22 52.98
N THR A 25 -18.68 -10.66 52.22
CA THR A 25 -19.19 -12.02 52.28
C THR A 25 -18.07 -13.02 52.00
N PHE A 26 -18.15 -14.25 52.57
CA PHE A 26 -17.15 -15.29 52.31
C PHE A 26 -17.03 -15.63 50.83
N SER A 27 -18.12 -15.57 50.06
CA SER A 27 -18.13 -15.75 48.62
C SER A 27 -17.18 -14.79 47.88
N GLU A 28 -17.12 -13.51 48.27
CA GLU A 28 -16.18 -12.54 47.67
C GLU A 28 -14.72 -12.86 48.02
N LYS A 29 -14.45 -13.30 49.24
CA LYS A 29 -13.11 -13.70 49.69
C LYS A 29 -12.64 -14.97 48.98
N ILE A 30 -13.50 -15.96 48.83
CA ILE A 30 -13.25 -17.21 48.12
C ILE A 30 -12.94 -16.94 46.65
N LEU A 31 -13.76 -16.13 45.94
CA LEU A 31 -13.54 -15.78 44.55
C LEU A 31 -12.22 -15.03 44.35
N LYS A 32 -11.85 -14.16 45.28
CA LYS A 32 -10.56 -13.44 45.22
C LYS A 32 -9.35 -14.39 45.35
N ILE A 33 -9.44 -15.43 46.19
CA ILE A 33 -8.37 -16.43 46.34
C ILE A 33 -8.26 -17.27 45.08
N LEU A 34 -9.39 -17.77 44.59
CA LEU A 34 -9.43 -18.64 43.41
C LEU A 34 -9.01 -17.86 42.14
N SER A 35 -9.40 -16.60 41.96
CA SER A 35 -9.03 -15.77 40.83
C SER A 35 -7.53 -15.41 40.79
N LYS A 36 -6.90 -15.23 41.97
CA LYS A 36 -5.44 -15.04 42.05
C LYS A 36 -4.63 -16.27 41.66
N ASN A 37 -5.26 -17.44 41.66
CA ASN A 37 -4.64 -18.72 41.40
C ASN A 37 -5.48 -19.52 40.39
N ALA A 38 -5.83 -18.93 39.26
CA ALA A 38 -6.81 -19.44 38.30
C ALA A 38 -6.53 -20.89 37.81
N ASN A 39 -5.27 -21.31 37.78
CA ASN A 39 -4.85 -22.63 37.29
C ASN A 39 -4.66 -23.68 38.44
N LYS A 40 -5.01 -23.33 39.69
CA LYS A 40 -4.84 -24.22 40.84
C LYS A 40 -6.16 -24.47 41.56
N ALA A 41 -6.50 -25.72 41.73
CA ALA A 41 -7.68 -26.12 42.49
C ALA A 41 -7.41 -26.07 43.99
N PHE A 42 -8.35 -25.55 44.76
CA PHE A 42 -8.27 -25.41 46.21
C PHE A 42 -9.43 -26.17 46.87
N ASN A 43 -9.14 -26.84 47.95
CA ASN A 43 -10.17 -27.39 48.82
C ASN A 43 -10.52 -26.40 49.96
N TYR A 44 -11.62 -26.64 50.66
CA TYR A 44 -12.09 -25.78 51.73
C TYR A 44 -11.07 -25.54 52.84
N LYS A 45 -10.22 -26.56 53.15
CA LYS A 45 -9.17 -26.44 54.21
C LYS A 45 -8.08 -25.46 53.75
N GLN A 46 -7.68 -25.51 52.50
CA GLN A 46 -6.67 -24.62 51.94
C GLN A 46 -7.20 -23.17 51.88
N ILE A 47 -8.47 -22.98 51.52
CA ILE A 47 -9.13 -21.69 51.51
C ILE A 47 -9.25 -21.13 52.93
N ALA A 48 -9.67 -21.96 53.91
CA ALA A 48 -9.74 -21.57 55.32
C ALA A 48 -8.37 -21.15 55.87
N ALA A 49 -7.32 -21.91 55.54
CA ALA A 49 -5.94 -21.58 55.96
C ALA A 49 -5.46 -20.23 55.36
N ILE A 50 -5.77 -19.92 54.10
CA ILE A 50 -5.42 -18.63 53.47
C ILE A 50 -6.21 -17.47 54.07
N LEU A 51 -7.42 -17.74 54.59
CA LEU A 51 -8.28 -16.78 55.24
C LEU A 51 -8.01 -16.68 56.78
N GLU A 52 -7.06 -17.48 57.29
CA GLU A 52 -6.71 -17.57 58.75
C GLU A 52 -7.92 -17.92 59.61
N LEU A 53 -8.77 -18.85 59.15
CA LEU A 53 -10.00 -19.27 59.82
C LEU A 53 -9.89 -20.72 60.33
N ASP A 54 -9.84 -20.89 61.66
CA ASP A 54 -9.65 -22.23 62.26
C ASP A 54 -10.91 -22.83 62.91
N ASP A 55 -11.96 -22.04 63.05
CA ASP A 55 -13.19 -22.50 63.67
C ASP A 55 -14.09 -23.29 62.74
N THR A 56 -14.84 -24.27 63.30
CA THR A 56 -15.70 -25.19 62.56
C THR A 56 -16.87 -24.48 61.86
N LYS A 57 -17.35 -23.35 62.41
CA LYS A 57 -18.49 -22.60 61.84
C LYS A 57 -18.09 -21.94 60.51
N SER A 58 -16.96 -21.20 60.51
CA SER A 58 -16.42 -20.55 59.33
C SER A 58 -16.05 -21.56 58.22
N ARG A 59 -15.50 -22.72 58.58
CA ARG A 59 -15.23 -23.80 57.63
C ARG A 59 -16.50 -24.36 56.96
N ASN A 60 -17.59 -24.50 57.72
CA ASN A 60 -18.88 -24.92 57.17
C ASN A 60 -19.50 -23.86 56.24
N GLU A 61 -19.34 -22.56 56.55
CA GLU A 61 -19.79 -21.47 55.68
C GLU A 61 -19.00 -21.46 54.37
N ILE A 62 -17.68 -21.66 54.38
CA ILE A 62 -16.84 -21.80 53.18
C ILE A 62 -17.34 -22.95 52.30
N ILE A 63 -17.64 -24.13 52.89
CA ILE A 63 -18.16 -25.29 52.14
C ILE A 63 -19.52 -24.95 51.49
N LYS A 64 -20.39 -24.27 52.22
CA LYS A 64 -21.70 -23.83 51.71
C LYS A 64 -21.57 -22.86 50.53
N ASP A 65 -20.71 -21.87 50.67
CA ASP A 65 -20.47 -20.87 49.64
C ASP A 65 -19.81 -21.48 48.41
N LEU A 66 -18.85 -22.41 48.54
CA LEU A 66 -18.28 -23.14 47.44
C LEU A 66 -19.33 -23.93 46.65
N LYS A 67 -20.26 -24.60 47.34
CA LYS A 67 -21.38 -25.31 46.68
C LYS A 67 -22.33 -24.35 45.95
N ILE A 68 -22.62 -23.19 46.55
CA ILE A 68 -23.45 -22.15 45.92
C ILE A 68 -22.78 -21.60 44.67
N LEU A 69 -21.50 -21.26 44.74
CA LEU A 69 -20.72 -20.74 43.62
C LEU A 69 -20.56 -21.76 42.49
N ALA A 70 -20.43 -23.06 42.84
CA ALA A 70 -20.39 -24.14 41.87
C ALA A 70 -21.77 -24.36 41.20
N ALA A 71 -22.86 -24.32 41.95
CA ALA A 71 -24.22 -24.38 41.42
C ALA A 71 -24.54 -23.19 40.48
N GLN A 72 -23.97 -22.03 40.75
CA GLN A 72 -24.04 -20.83 39.89
C GLN A 72 -23.09 -20.86 38.70
N LYS A 73 -22.31 -21.97 38.54
CA LYS A 73 -21.29 -22.14 37.48
C LYS A 73 -20.21 -21.05 37.46
N VAL A 74 -19.97 -20.35 38.57
CA VAL A 74 -18.90 -19.37 38.73
C VAL A 74 -17.55 -20.03 39.01
N ILE A 75 -17.58 -21.19 39.67
CA ILE A 75 -16.42 -22.05 39.93
C ILE A 75 -16.73 -23.49 39.46
N ILE A 76 -15.69 -24.26 39.19
CA ILE A 76 -15.81 -25.68 38.78
C ILE A 76 -15.21 -26.55 39.83
N GLU A 77 -15.86 -27.67 40.19
CA GLU A 77 -15.29 -28.73 40.98
C GLU A 77 -14.47 -29.63 40.04
N SER A 78 -13.14 -29.47 40.05
CA SER A 78 -12.21 -30.20 39.17
C SER A 78 -11.91 -31.60 39.66
N GLU A 79 -11.98 -31.81 40.97
CA GLU A 79 -11.86 -33.10 41.68
C GLU A 79 -12.80 -33.05 42.90
N PRO A 80 -13.27 -34.16 43.44
CA PRO A 80 -14.16 -34.16 44.60
C PRO A 80 -13.63 -33.27 45.73
N GLY A 81 -14.37 -32.23 46.06
CA GLY A 81 -14.05 -31.23 47.09
C GLY A 81 -12.96 -30.21 46.74
N LYS A 82 -12.46 -30.17 45.50
CA LYS A 82 -11.51 -29.15 45.04
C LYS A 82 -12.12 -28.30 43.97
N TYR A 83 -12.06 -27.01 44.17
CA TYR A 83 -12.67 -25.99 43.32
C TYR A 83 -11.62 -25.06 42.72
N LEU A 84 -11.83 -24.67 41.47
CA LEU A 84 -11.09 -23.61 40.78
C LEU A 84 -12.09 -22.61 40.20
N VAL A 85 -11.66 -21.38 40.01
CA VAL A 85 -12.47 -20.44 39.21
C VAL A 85 -12.61 -21.07 37.84
N LYS A 86 -13.84 -21.17 37.33
CA LYS A 86 -14.03 -21.29 35.88
C LYS A 86 -13.31 -20.09 35.33
N ALA A 87 -12.10 -20.28 34.79
CA ALA A 87 -11.47 -19.27 33.96
C ALA A 87 -12.53 -18.96 32.91
N VAL A 88 -13.10 -17.78 32.93
CA VAL A 88 -13.70 -17.21 31.76
C VAL A 88 -12.46 -16.88 30.92
N SER A 89 -11.88 -17.93 30.32
CA SER A 89 -11.07 -17.74 29.16
C SER A 89 -11.97 -16.95 28.24
N GLN A 90 -11.51 -15.84 27.76
CA GLN A 90 -12.10 -15.18 26.64
C GLN A 90 -11.85 -16.14 25.48
N ASP A 91 -12.70 -17.18 25.37
CA ASP A 91 -12.58 -18.20 24.32
C ASP A 91 -12.90 -17.62 22.94
N TYR A 92 -13.27 -16.33 22.90
CA TYR A 92 -13.62 -15.57 21.70
C TYR A 92 -12.66 -14.41 21.49
N TYR A 93 -12.10 -14.37 20.30
CA TYR A 93 -11.15 -13.35 19.87
C TYR A 93 -11.64 -12.68 18.59
N GLU A 94 -11.33 -11.41 18.40
CA GLU A 94 -11.60 -10.68 17.17
C GLU A 94 -10.30 -10.52 16.37
N GLY A 95 -10.36 -10.77 15.08
CA GLY A 95 -9.22 -10.68 14.18
C GLY A 95 -9.64 -10.91 12.74
N THR A 96 -8.69 -11.24 11.89
CA THR A 96 -8.86 -11.32 10.44
C THR A 96 -8.61 -12.74 9.94
N ILE A 97 -9.40 -13.19 8.94
CA ILE A 97 -9.16 -14.44 8.21
C ILE A 97 -8.13 -14.22 7.11
N ASP A 98 -7.14 -15.10 7.04
CA ASP A 98 -6.22 -15.21 5.91
C ASP A 98 -6.40 -16.58 5.24
N MET A 99 -6.88 -16.56 3.99
CA MET A 99 -7.11 -17.76 3.19
C MET A 99 -5.87 -18.07 2.35
N THR A 100 -5.50 -19.32 2.30
CA THR A 100 -4.48 -19.80 1.36
C THR A 100 -5.09 -20.19 0.01
N SER A 101 -4.28 -20.27 -1.04
CA SER A 101 -4.70 -20.77 -2.35
C SER A 101 -5.17 -22.23 -2.34
N ARG A 102 -4.86 -22.99 -1.26
CA ARG A 102 -5.35 -24.37 -1.04
C ARG A 102 -6.68 -24.43 -0.29
N LYS A 103 -7.36 -23.28 -0.14
CA LYS A 103 -8.64 -23.13 0.57
C LYS A 103 -8.56 -23.50 2.06
N THR A 104 -7.37 -23.40 2.67
CA THR A 104 -7.18 -23.46 4.12
C THR A 104 -7.17 -22.06 4.69
N ALA A 105 -7.69 -21.86 5.90
CA ALA A 105 -7.78 -20.58 6.54
C ALA A 105 -6.99 -20.51 7.84
N TYR A 106 -6.45 -19.34 8.11
CA TYR A 106 -5.81 -18.98 9.36
C TYR A 106 -6.46 -17.73 9.93
N PHE A 107 -6.65 -17.71 11.23
CA PHE A 107 -7.12 -16.55 11.95
C PHE A 107 -5.91 -15.82 12.54
N ILE A 108 -5.77 -14.57 12.18
CA ILE A 108 -4.69 -13.66 12.59
C ILE A 108 -5.23 -12.73 13.67
N CYS A 109 -4.59 -12.72 14.83
CA CYS A 109 -4.95 -11.90 15.97
C CYS A 109 -3.69 -11.59 16.80
N GLU A 110 -3.56 -10.37 17.31
CA GLU A 110 -2.41 -9.94 18.13
C GLU A 110 -2.26 -10.69 19.47
N ASP A 111 -3.34 -11.34 19.93
CA ASP A 111 -3.33 -12.13 21.17
C ASP A 111 -2.58 -13.47 21.04
N PHE A 112 -2.17 -13.86 19.83
CA PHE A 112 -1.50 -15.13 19.55
C PHE A 112 -0.16 -14.91 18.86
N GLU A 113 0.88 -15.64 19.30
CA GLU A 113 2.18 -15.68 18.60
C GLU A 113 2.12 -16.49 17.30
N ASP A 114 1.27 -17.54 17.26
CA ASP A 114 1.06 -18.39 16.10
C ASP A 114 -0.35 -18.19 15.54
N ASP A 115 -0.50 -18.13 14.22
CA ASP A 115 -1.80 -18.09 13.55
C ASP A 115 -2.66 -19.31 13.92
N VAL A 116 -3.95 -19.07 14.19
CA VAL A 116 -4.91 -20.12 14.56
C VAL A 116 -5.48 -20.76 13.29
N PHE A 117 -5.30 -22.07 13.13
CA PHE A 117 -5.84 -22.81 12.00
C PHE A 117 -7.37 -22.91 12.07
N ILE A 118 -8.07 -22.58 10.99
CA ILE A 118 -9.52 -22.71 10.84
C ILE A 118 -9.83 -23.71 9.72
N PRO A 119 -10.36 -24.89 10.03
CA PRO A 119 -10.84 -25.83 9.01
C PRO A 119 -11.94 -25.18 8.15
N THR A 120 -12.02 -25.52 6.86
CA THR A 120 -13.01 -24.95 5.93
C THR A 120 -14.45 -25.10 6.43
N ASN A 121 -14.78 -26.23 7.08
CA ASN A 121 -16.11 -26.45 7.66
C ASN A 121 -16.41 -25.55 8.88
N ASN A 122 -15.39 -24.92 9.46
CA ASN A 122 -15.50 -24.04 10.62
C ASN A 122 -15.42 -22.55 10.24
N LEU A 123 -15.42 -22.23 8.96
CA LEU A 123 -15.36 -20.84 8.47
C LEU A 123 -16.65 -20.05 8.68
N ASN A 124 -17.78 -20.73 8.86
CA ASN A 124 -19.09 -20.10 9.07
C ASN A 124 -19.32 -18.91 8.10
N HIS A 125 -19.11 -19.15 6.80
CA HIS A 125 -19.24 -18.18 5.70
C HIS A 125 -18.19 -17.03 5.68
N ALA A 126 -17.13 -17.12 6.47
CA ALA A 126 -16.03 -16.17 6.39
C ALA A 126 -15.24 -16.34 5.08
N LEU A 127 -14.82 -15.23 4.50
CA LEU A 127 -13.98 -15.15 3.30
C LEU A 127 -12.60 -14.56 3.64
N ASP A 128 -11.73 -14.51 2.66
CA ASP A 128 -10.38 -13.93 2.82
C ASP A 128 -10.46 -12.47 3.29
N LYS A 129 -9.67 -12.13 4.30
CA LYS A 129 -9.58 -10.80 4.93
C LYS A 129 -10.83 -10.33 5.69
N ASP A 130 -11.87 -11.14 5.83
CA ASP A 130 -13.00 -10.80 6.69
C ASP A 130 -12.56 -10.59 8.14
N LYS A 131 -13.13 -9.58 8.79
CA LYS A 131 -13.01 -9.40 10.23
C LYS A 131 -14.03 -10.29 10.93
N VAL A 132 -13.56 -11.15 11.80
CA VAL A 132 -14.37 -12.22 12.39
C VAL A 132 -14.19 -12.31 13.88
N LYS A 133 -15.20 -12.93 14.52
CA LYS A 133 -15.14 -13.40 15.90
C LYS A 133 -14.94 -14.91 15.89
N VAL A 134 -13.84 -15.36 16.49
CA VAL A 134 -13.41 -16.78 16.50
C VAL A 134 -13.44 -17.34 17.91
N TYR A 135 -13.95 -18.56 18.03
CA TYR A 135 -13.75 -19.39 19.21
C TYR A 135 -12.49 -20.23 19.00
N VAL A 136 -11.51 -20.09 19.91
CA VAL A 136 -10.25 -20.84 19.84
C VAL A 136 -10.32 -22.02 20.80
N TYR A 137 -10.10 -23.23 20.27
CA TYR A 137 -10.15 -24.45 21.06
C TYR A 137 -8.97 -24.57 22.02
N ASN A 138 -9.22 -25.14 23.18
CA ASN A 138 -8.17 -25.37 24.17
C ASN A 138 -7.03 -26.24 23.60
N ARG A 139 -5.81 -25.70 23.61
CA ARG A 139 -4.62 -26.31 23.01
C ARG A 139 -4.30 -27.67 23.60
N ARG A 140 -4.29 -28.73 22.80
CA ARG A 140 -3.65 -29.99 23.15
C ARG A 140 -2.13 -29.86 23.03
N ARG A 141 -1.38 -30.32 24.06
CA ARG A 141 0.10 -30.22 24.05
C ARG A 141 0.68 -30.70 22.72
N GLY A 142 1.45 -29.84 22.01
CA GLY A 142 2.18 -30.17 20.77
C GLY A 142 1.40 -30.02 19.47
N LYS A 143 0.16 -29.50 19.45
CA LYS A 143 -0.57 -29.17 18.21
C LYS A 143 -0.69 -27.67 18.02
N LYS A 144 -0.74 -27.23 16.76
CA LYS A 144 -1.05 -25.83 16.41
C LYS A 144 -2.43 -25.45 16.96
N PRO A 145 -2.67 -24.17 17.34
CA PRO A 145 -3.98 -23.71 17.76
C PRO A 145 -5.00 -23.89 16.63
N GLU A 146 -6.20 -24.31 16.98
CA GLU A 146 -7.32 -24.52 16.05
C GLU A 146 -8.57 -23.83 16.59
N GLY A 147 -9.45 -23.34 15.70
CA GLY A 147 -10.65 -22.60 16.09
C GLY A 147 -11.80 -22.75 15.10
N GLU A 148 -12.89 -22.04 15.41
CA GLU A 148 -14.07 -21.88 14.54
C GLU A 148 -14.54 -20.44 14.51
N VAL A 149 -14.98 -19.98 13.36
CA VAL A 149 -15.60 -18.65 13.21
C VAL A 149 -17.02 -18.71 13.76
N ILE A 150 -17.31 -17.86 14.72
CA ILE A 150 -18.63 -17.74 15.33
C ILE A 150 -19.51 -16.74 14.58
N GLU A 151 -18.87 -15.66 14.11
CA GLU A 151 -19.55 -14.54 13.46
C GLU A 151 -18.59 -13.80 12.54
N VAL A 152 -19.07 -13.41 11.36
CA VAL A 152 -18.41 -12.45 10.47
C VAL A 152 -18.85 -11.05 10.93
N LEU A 153 -17.93 -10.28 11.47
CA LEU A 153 -18.20 -8.93 12.00
C LEU A 153 -18.24 -7.90 10.89
N GLU A 154 -17.32 -8.04 9.93
CA GLU A 154 -17.20 -7.14 8.79
C GLU A 154 -16.71 -7.92 7.58
N ARG A 155 -17.39 -7.76 6.45
CA ARG A 155 -17.04 -8.35 5.16
C ARG A 155 -15.99 -7.48 4.47
N ALA A 156 -14.80 -8.06 4.20
CA ALA A 156 -13.71 -7.32 3.54
C ALA A 156 -14.01 -6.99 2.08
N LYS A 157 -14.69 -7.91 1.36
CA LYS A 157 -15.02 -7.75 -0.05
C LYS A 157 -16.39 -8.37 -0.33
N SER A 158 -17.27 -7.62 -0.99
CA SER A 158 -18.61 -8.08 -1.37
C SER A 158 -18.77 -8.33 -2.88
N GLU A 159 -17.88 -7.81 -3.71
CA GLU A 159 -17.90 -7.92 -5.16
C GLU A 159 -16.78 -8.82 -5.66
N PHE A 160 -17.09 -9.72 -6.57
CA PHE A 160 -16.16 -10.71 -7.08
C PHE A 160 -16.27 -10.81 -8.60
N VAL A 161 -15.11 -10.94 -9.25
CA VAL A 161 -15.03 -11.22 -10.68
C VAL A 161 -15.10 -12.72 -10.90
N GLY A 162 -15.86 -13.16 -11.90
CA GLY A 162 -15.94 -14.56 -12.28
C GLY A 162 -16.66 -14.77 -13.60
N VAL A 163 -16.67 -16.02 -14.01
CA VAL A 163 -17.37 -16.45 -15.22
C VAL A 163 -18.75 -16.97 -14.84
N ILE A 164 -19.79 -16.48 -15.53
CA ILE A 164 -21.16 -16.89 -15.26
C ILE A 164 -21.48 -18.20 -16.01
N ASP A 165 -22.07 -19.16 -15.28
CA ASP A 165 -22.64 -20.40 -15.80
C ASP A 165 -24.17 -20.40 -15.60
N ILE A 166 -24.91 -20.16 -16.70
CA ILE A 166 -26.36 -19.97 -16.68
C ILE A 166 -27.07 -21.31 -16.83
N GLN A 167 -27.91 -21.63 -15.85
CA GLN A 167 -28.81 -22.77 -15.84
C GLN A 167 -30.26 -22.32 -16.15
N LYS A 168 -31.18 -23.26 -16.30
CA LYS A 168 -32.56 -22.94 -16.68
C LYS A 168 -33.25 -21.90 -15.80
N ASN A 169 -33.02 -21.92 -14.48
CA ASN A 169 -33.73 -21.09 -13.49
C ASN A 169 -32.78 -20.29 -12.55
N PHE A 170 -31.52 -20.39 -12.70
CA PHE A 170 -30.49 -19.73 -11.88
C PHE A 170 -29.16 -19.71 -12.65
N ALA A 171 -28.16 -19.06 -12.09
CA ALA A 171 -26.78 -19.15 -12.55
C ALA A 171 -25.83 -19.31 -11.35
N PHE A 172 -24.62 -19.75 -11.66
CA PHE A 172 -23.48 -19.64 -10.76
C PHE A 172 -22.43 -18.72 -11.35
N VAL A 173 -21.73 -17.98 -10.49
CA VAL A 173 -20.51 -17.27 -10.88
C VAL A 173 -19.32 -17.96 -10.21
N THR A 174 -18.47 -18.57 -11.04
CA THR A 174 -17.23 -19.21 -10.63
C THR A 174 -16.11 -18.19 -10.68
N THR A 175 -15.52 -17.87 -9.53
CA THR A 175 -14.44 -16.88 -9.46
C THR A 175 -13.08 -17.51 -9.81
N ALA A 176 -12.22 -16.76 -10.48
CA ALA A 176 -10.82 -17.17 -10.74
C ALA A 176 -9.96 -17.09 -9.47
N ASN A 177 -10.43 -16.46 -8.41
CA ASN A 177 -9.72 -16.28 -7.15
C ASN A 177 -9.56 -17.62 -6.42
N ALA A 178 -8.33 -18.16 -6.35
CA ALA A 178 -8.02 -19.42 -5.68
C ALA A 178 -8.37 -19.44 -4.18
N LYS A 179 -8.53 -18.29 -3.55
CA LYS A 179 -8.91 -18.14 -2.13
C LYS A 179 -10.44 -18.24 -1.92
N MET A 180 -11.24 -18.10 -2.97
CA MET A 180 -12.68 -18.32 -2.90
C MET A 180 -12.96 -19.83 -2.92
N TYR A 181 -13.65 -20.32 -1.89
CA TYR A 181 -13.86 -21.77 -1.72
C TYR A 181 -15.22 -22.26 -2.24
N THR A 182 -16.10 -21.36 -2.71
CA THR A 182 -17.45 -21.67 -3.23
C THR A 182 -17.82 -20.73 -4.37
N ASP A 183 -18.74 -21.17 -5.23
CA ASP A 183 -19.31 -20.34 -6.29
C ASP A 183 -20.44 -19.46 -5.74
N ILE A 184 -20.75 -18.36 -6.42
CA ILE A 184 -21.83 -17.43 -6.04
C ILE A 184 -23.09 -17.83 -6.79
N PHE A 185 -24.16 -18.12 -6.06
CA PHE A 185 -25.47 -18.44 -6.64
C PHE A 185 -26.22 -17.16 -7.03
N ILE A 186 -26.68 -17.10 -8.27
CA ILE A 186 -27.41 -15.94 -8.83
C ILE A 186 -28.83 -16.36 -9.16
N PRO A 187 -29.87 -15.83 -8.48
CA PRO A 187 -31.27 -16.03 -8.85
C PRO A 187 -31.55 -15.52 -10.27
N LYS A 188 -32.54 -16.12 -10.95
CA LYS A 188 -32.81 -15.82 -12.35
C LYS A 188 -33.12 -14.35 -12.63
N ASP A 189 -33.84 -13.70 -11.72
CA ASP A 189 -34.20 -12.28 -11.79
C ASP A 189 -33.04 -11.30 -11.54
N LYS A 190 -31.88 -11.84 -11.12
CA LYS A 190 -30.66 -11.06 -10.80
C LYS A 190 -29.50 -11.33 -11.76
N ILE A 191 -29.73 -12.07 -12.84
CA ILE A 191 -28.74 -12.35 -13.91
C ILE A 191 -28.51 -11.10 -14.78
N GLY A 192 -29.58 -10.25 -14.96
CA GLY A 192 -29.51 -9.09 -15.82
C GLY A 192 -29.30 -9.47 -17.29
N ASP A 193 -28.43 -8.72 -17.98
CA ASP A 193 -28.13 -8.90 -19.41
C ASP A 193 -26.95 -9.85 -19.66
N ALA A 194 -26.47 -10.57 -18.63
CA ALA A 194 -25.35 -11.48 -18.78
C ALA A 194 -25.70 -12.70 -19.62
N GLU A 195 -24.80 -13.09 -20.51
CA GLU A 195 -24.88 -14.28 -21.34
C GLU A 195 -24.00 -15.41 -20.80
N GLN A 196 -24.28 -16.64 -21.28
CA GLN A 196 -23.48 -17.82 -20.91
C GLN A 196 -21.99 -17.60 -21.17
N GLY A 197 -21.19 -17.78 -20.13
CA GLY A 197 -19.73 -17.71 -20.20
C GLY A 197 -19.14 -16.30 -20.17
N ASP A 198 -19.96 -15.27 -19.95
CA ASP A 198 -19.45 -13.90 -19.77
C ASP A 198 -18.60 -13.79 -18.49
N VAL A 199 -17.60 -12.91 -18.52
CA VAL A 199 -16.92 -12.40 -17.33
C VAL A 199 -17.79 -11.30 -16.72
N VAL A 200 -18.11 -11.45 -15.45
CA VAL A 200 -19.05 -10.57 -14.73
C VAL A 200 -18.51 -10.15 -13.39
N ILE A 201 -19.02 -9.03 -12.87
CA ILE A 201 -18.88 -8.66 -11.46
C ILE A 201 -20.16 -9.08 -10.76
N ALA A 202 -20.05 -9.99 -9.79
CA ALA A 202 -21.14 -10.43 -8.93
C ALA A 202 -20.96 -9.88 -7.52
N ARG A 203 -22.04 -9.32 -6.94
CA ARG A 203 -22.08 -8.87 -5.55
C ARG A 203 -22.79 -9.88 -4.68
N ILE A 204 -22.16 -10.28 -3.57
CA ILE A 204 -22.82 -11.07 -2.54
C ILE A 204 -23.80 -10.16 -1.78
N GLU A 205 -25.08 -10.55 -1.76
CA GLU A 205 -26.14 -9.82 -1.06
C GLU A 205 -26.50 -10.48 0.26
N ASP A 206 -26.54 -11.81 0.28
CA ASP A 206 -26.89 -12.60 1.48
C ASP A 206 -26.17 -13.96 1.46
N TRP A 207 -25.96 -14.51 2.62
CA TRP A 207 -25.47 -15.88 2.77
C TRP A 207 -26.24 -16.59 3.88
N PRO A 208 -27.37 -17.24 3.54
CA PRO A 208 -28.18 -17.94 4.52
C PRO A 208 -27.40 -19.05 5.22
N LYS A 209 -27.56 -19.18 6.54
CA LYS A 209 -26.79 -20.14 7.37
C LYS A 209 -26.81 -21.62 6.90
N LYS A 210 -27.81 -22.01 6.10
CA LYS A 210 -27.97 -23.36 5.58
C LYS A 210 -27.57 -23.49 4.11
N ALA A 211 -27.13 -22.41 3.47
CA ALA A 211 -26.75 -22.41 2.07
C ALA A 211 -25.24 -22.67 1.92
N ASP A 212 -24.86 -23.57 1.03
CA ASP A 212 -23.47 -23.89 0.73
C ASP A 212 -22.79 -22.75 -0.09
N SER A 213 -23.59 -21.98 -0.83
CA SER A 213 -23.14 -20.86 -1.65
C SER A 213 -23.80 -19.54 -1.24
N PRO A 214 -23.09 -18.40 -1.31
CA PRO A 214 -23.68 -17.09 -1.13
C PRO A 214 -24.65 -16.76 -2.26
N PHE A 215 -25.68 -15.98 -1.96
CA PHE A 215 -26.65 -15.44 -2.91
C PHE A 215 -26.16 -14.06 -3.36
N GLY A 216 -26.12 -13.85 -4.67
CA GLY A 216 -25.66 -12.58 -5.24
C GLY A 216 -26.48 -12.10 -6.41
N SER A 217 -26.05 -10.96 -6.93
CA SER A 217 -26.59 -10.33 -8.16
C SER A 217 -25.46 -9.96 -9.09
N ILE A 218 -25.73 -9.95 -10.40
CA ILE A 218 -24.80 -9.41 -11.38
C ILE A 218 -24.87 -7.88 -11.34
N ILE A 219 -23.73 -7.24 -11.10
CA ILE A 219 -23.60 -5.79 -11.06
C ILE A 219 -23.21 -5.23 -12.42
N LYS A 220 -22.30 -5.91 -13.10
CA LYS A 220 -21.79 -5.51 -14.41
C LYS A 220 -21.31 -6.70 -15.21
N VAL A 221 -21.58 -6.68 -16.52
CA VAL A 221 -20.96 -7.58 -17.50
C VAL A 221 -19.69 -6.90 -18.02
N LEU A 222 -18.56 -7.59 -17.99
CA LEU A 222 -17.28 -7.07 -18.45
C LEU A 222 -17.00 -7.42 -19.92
N GLY A 223 -17.47 -8.59 -20.38
CA GLY A 223 -17.31 -9.07 -21.75
C GLY A 223 -16.98 -10.56 -21.81
N LYS A 224 -16.42 -11.02 -22.93
CA LYS A 224 -16.04 -12.41 -23.11
C LYS A 224 -14.63 -12.69 -22.56
N PRO A 225 -14.37 -13.89 -22.01
CA PRO A 225 -13.04 -14.27 -21.57
C PRO A 225 -12.01 -14.20 -22.71
N GLY A 226 -10.82 -13.66 -22.41
CA GLY A 226 -9.73 -13.51 -23.35
C GLY A 226 -9.74 -12.24 -24.20
N GLU A 227 -10.84 -11.48 -24.19
CA GLU A 227 -10.85 -10.13 -24.76
C GLU A 227 -10.00 -9.19 -23.88
N HIS A 228 -9.12 -8.40 -24.51
CA HIS A 228 -8.15 -7.57 -23.80
C HIS A 228 -8.81 -6.64 -22.78
N ASP A 229 -9.80 -5.87 -23.20
CA ASP A 229 -10.52 -4.93 -22.30
C ASP A 229 -11.21 -5.65 -21.14
N THR A 230 -11.79 -6.83 -21.40
CA THR A 230 -12.44 -7.67 -20.38
C THR A 230 -11.44 -8.08 -19.30
N GLU A 231 -10.25 -8.55 -19.68
CA GLU A 231 -9.22 -9.00 -18.74
C GLU A 231 -8.64 -7.82 -17.92
N ILE A 232 -8.42 -6.68 -18.55
CA ILE A 232 -7.94 -5.47 -17.87
C ILE A 232 -8.98 -4.95 -16.86
N HIS A 233 -10.26 -4.90 -17.24
CA HIS A 233 -11.34 -4.52 -16.31
C HIS A 233 -11.53 -5.54 -15.19
N ALA A 234 -11.33 -6.83 -15.48
CA ALA A 234 -11.37 -7.90 -14.49
C ALA A 234 -10.26 -7.73 -13.44
N ILE A 235 -9.04 -7.37 -13.84
CA ILE A 235 -7.93 -7.07 -12.93
C ILE A 235 -8.31 -5.91 -12.00
N LEU A 236 -8.79 -4.78 -12.55
CA LEU A 236 -9.19 -3.63 -11.73
C LEU A 236 -10.29 -3.99 -10.72
N ALA A 237 -11.34 -4.69 -11.19
CA ALA A 237 -12.46 -5.11 -10.35
C ALA A 237 -12.04 -6.12 -9.27
N GLU A 238 -11.07 -7.00 -9.55
CA GLU A 238 -10.54 -7.94 -8.54
C GLU A 238 -9.93 -7.21 -7.34
N TYR A 239 -9.28 -6.08 -7.58
CA TYR A 239 -8.72 -5.21 -6.53
C TYR A 239 -9.68 -4.16 -6.00
N GLY A 240 -10.94 -4.12 -6.51
CA GLY A 240 -11.93 -3.10 -6.12
C GLY A 240 -11.56 -1.69 -6.57
N LEU A 241 -10.73 -1.56 -7.61
CA LEU A 241 -10.27 -0.28 -8.14
C LEU A 241 -11.30 0.24 -9.16
N PRO A 242 -11.80 1.48 -9.01
CA PRO A 242 -12.72 2.07 -9.95
C PRO A 242 -12.01 2.39 -11.26
N TYR A 243 -12.67 2.15 -12.40
CA TYR A 243 -12.14 2.46 -13.73
C TYR A 243 -12.91 3.59 -14.43
N ASP A 244 -14.16 3.82 -14.09
CA ASP A 244 -14.97 4.95 -14.58
C ASP A 244 -15.19 5.97 -13.45
N PHE A 245 -15.37 7.24 -13.79
CA PHE A 245 -15.84 8.23 -12.84
C PHE A 245 -17.38 8.22 -12.76
N PRO A 246 -17.96 8.45 -11.55
CA PRO A 246 -19.37 8.76 -11.45
C PRO A 246 -19.75 10.00 -12.29
N ILE A 247 -20.92 9.96 -12.95
CA ILE A 247 -21.35 11.04 -13.87
C ILE A 247 -21.43 12.40 -13.15
N ASP A 248 -21.88 12.43 -11.92
CA ASP A 248 -21.99 13.63 -11.09
C ASP A 248 -20.61 14.25 -10.78
N VAL A 249 -19.58 13.42 -10.59
CA VAL A 249 -18.19 13.86 -10.41
C VAL A 249 -17.65 14.47 -11.70
N GLU A 250 -17.88 13.86 -12.85
CA GLU A 250 -17.48 14.42 -14.15
C GLU A 250 -18.17 15.75 -14.45
N LEU A 251 -19.49 15.81 -14.23
CA LEU A 251 -20.27 17.04 -14.40
C LEU A 251 -19.84 18.14 -13.42
N TYR A 252 -19.42 17.79 -12.21
CA TYR A 252 -18.86 18.75 -11.27
C TYR A 252 -17.51 19.27 -11.75
N ALA A 253 -16.60 18.40 -12.18
CA ALA A 253 -15.29 18.77 -12.69
C ALA A 253 -15.37 19.71 -13.92
N GLN A 254 -16.30 19.46 -14.84
CA GLN A 254 -16.54 20.29 -16.02
C GLN A 254 -17.02 21.71 -15.70
N LYS A 255 -17.59 21.96 -14.51
CA LYS A 255 -18.04 23.29 -14.07
C LYS A 255 -16.97 24.11 -13.37
N ILE A 256 -15.82 23.53 -13.08
CA ILE A 256 -14.72 24.23 -12.43
C ILE A 256 -14.16 25.26 -13.42
N ASP A 257 -14.03 26.50 -12.96
CA ASP A 257 -13.34 27.53 -13.75
C ASP A 257 -11.84 27.23 -13.78
N THR A 258 -11.34 26.87 -14.94
CA THR A 258 -9.94 26.51 -15.18
C THR A 258 -9.12 27.67 -15.74
N SER A 259 -9.74 28.84 -15.94
CA SER A 259 -9.06 30.02 -16.48
C SER A 259 -8.10 30.65 -15.46
N ILE A 260 -7.01 31.21 -15.94
CA ILE A 260 -6.06 31.95 -15.12
C ILE A 260 -6.64 33.37 -14.87
N GLN A 261 -6.86 33.67 -13.57
CA GLN A 261 -7.52 34.91 -13.15
C GLN A 261 -6.50 35.92 -12.64
N GLU A 262 -6.54 37.16 -13.15
CA GLU A 262 -5.68 38.26 -12.71
C GLU A 262 -5.77 38.54 -11.19
N SER A 263 -6.95 38.34 -10.60
CA SER A 263 -7.16 38.48 -9.17
C SER A 263 -6.37 37.44 -8.35
N GLU A 264 -6.23 36.24 -8.86
CA GLU A 264 -5.48 35.14 -8.22
C GLU A 264 -3.97 35.31 -8.44
N ILE A 265 -3.54 35.78 -9.60
CA ILE A 265 -2.12 36.04 -9.87
C ILE A 265 -1.52 36.98 -8.82
N LYS A 266 -2.27 38.02 -8.40
CA LYS A 266 -1.83 38.98 -7.35
C LYS A 266 -1.54 38.33 -5.99
N ASN A 267 -2.11 37.17 -5.73
CA ASN A 267 -1.91 36.42 -4.48
C ASN A 267 -0.76 35.39 -4.59
N ARG A 268 -0.14 35.29 -5.79
CA ARG A 268 0.92 34.32 -6.10
C ARG A 268 2.23 35.02 -6.42
N ARG A 269 3.35 34.32 -6.22
CA ARG A 269 4.62 34.78 -6.77
C ARG A 269 4.58 34.58 -8.30
N ASP A 270 4.73 35.66 -9.04
CA ASP A 270 4.76 35.63 -10.51
C ASP A 270 6.14 35.16 -10.98
N MET A 271 6.16 34.02 -11.67
CA MET A 271 7.38 33.41 -12.22
C MET A 271 7.28 33.22 -13.75
N ARG A 272 6.30 33.89 -14.43
CA ARG A 272 6.06 33.74 -15.88
C ARG A 272 7.22 34.20 -16.74
N ASP A 273 8.01 35.13 -16.23
CA ASP A 273 9.20 35.65 -16.94
C ASP A 273 10.47 34.84 -16.64
N THR A 274 10.37 33.76 -15.86
CA THR A 274 11.50 32.88 -15.50
C THR A 274 11.53 31.68 -16.42
N LEU A 275 12.66 31.42 -17.08
CA LEU A 275 12.85 30.28 -17.97
C LEU A 275 12.42 28.97 -17.29
N THR A 276 11.38 28.34 -17.83
CA THR A 276 10.73 27.16 -17.21
C THR A 276 10.40 26.10 -18.27
N PHE A 277 10.67 24.83 -17.97
CA PHE A 277 10.39 23.73 -18.89
C PHE A 277 10.07 22.42 -18.14
N THR A 278 9.45 21.47 -18.84
CA THR A 278 9.15 20.13 -18.32
C THR A 278 9.96 19.06 -19.04
N ILE A 279 10.24 17.93 -18.36
CA ILE A 279 10.88 16.74 -18.94
C ILE A 279 10.09 15.51 -18.47
N ASP A 280 9.35 14.87 -19.40
CA ASP A 280 8.36 13.84 -19.09
C ASP A 280 8.48 12.64 -20.03
N PRO A 281 7.79 11.51 -19.77
CA PRO A 281 7.62 10.45 -20.76
C PRO A 281 6.99 10.97 -22.06
N LYS A 282 7.35 10.36 -23.18
CA LYS A 282 6.85 10.77 -24.51
C LYS A 282 5.32 10.78 -24.59
N ASP A 283 4.68 9.80 -23.98
CA ASP A 283 3.23 9.55 -23.96
C ASP A 283 2.48 10.22 -22.81
N ALA A 284 3.17 10.92 -21.90
CA ALA A 284 2.55 11.64 -20.80
C ALA A 284 1.65 12.79 -21.28
N LYS A 285 0.53 13.00 -20.55
CA LYS A 285 -0.42 14.10 -20.75
C LYS A 285 -0.63 14.94 -19.49
N ASP A 286 -0.29 14.38 -18.33
CA ASP A 286 -0.46 14.90 -16.98
C ASP A 286 0.90 15.34 -16.40
N PHE A 287 1.36 16.52 -16.85
CA PHE A 287 2.65 17.07 -16.42
C PHE A 287 2.52 17.66 -15.01
N ASP A 288 2.98 16.90 -14.01
CA ASP A 288 2.94 17.28 -12.60
C ASP A 288 3.97 18.35 -12.25
N ASP A 289 5.15 18.34 -12.88
CA ASP A 289 6.30 19.14 -12.48
C ASP A 289 6.99 19.87 -13.63
N ALA A 290 7.55 21.03 -13.31
CA ALA A 290 8.40 21.82 -14.18
C ALA A 290 9.59 22.37 -13.39
N LEU A 291 10.72 22.59 -14.07
CA LEU A 291 11.90 23.19 -13.50
C LEU A 291 12.13 24.59 -14.11
N SER A 292 12.38 25.59 -13.25
CA SER A 292 12.90 26.87 -13.68
C SER A 292 14.35 27.07 -13.27
N PHE A 293 15.08 27.84 -14.07
CA PHE A 293 16.49 28.08 -13.85
C PHE A 293 16.85 29.54 -14.06
N LYS A 294 17.59 30.13 -13.09
CA LYS A 294 18.11 31.47 -13.18
C LYS A 294 19.48 31.57 -12.52
N LYS A 295 20.49 32.05 -13.23
CA LYS A 295 21.79 32.41 -12.64
C LYS A 295 21.67 33.75 -11.95
N LEU A 296 22.09 33.83 -10.69
CA LEU A 296 22.07 35.04 -9.87
C LEU A 296 23.37 35.85 -10.01
N GLU A 297 23.32 37.15 -9.70
CA GLU A 297 24.50 38.02 -9.74
C GLU A 297 25.62 37.61 -8.78
N ASN A 298 25.28 36.96 -7.67
CA ASN A 298 26.23 36.45 -6.68
C ASN A 298 26.91 35.14 -7.09
N GLY A 299 26.64 34.65 -8.30
CA GLY A 299 27.16 33.39 -8.85
C GLY A 299 26.42 32.12 -8.43
N ASN A 300 25.43 32.23 -7.55
CA ASN A 300 24.52 31.13 -7.21
C ASN A 300 23.45 30.91 -8.30
N TYR A 301 22.63 29.88 -8.13
CA TYR A 301 21.54 29.53 -9.01
C TYR A 301 20.22 29.56 -8.24
N GLU A 302 19.20 30.27 -8.75
CA GLU A 302 17.83 30.11 -8.31
C GLU A 302 17.20 29.00 -9.16
N ILE A 303 16.75 27.94 -8.51
CA ILE A 303 16.07 26.82 -9.14
C ILE A 303 14.67 26.71 -8.54
N GLY A 304 13.66 26.83 -9.39
CA GLY A 304 12.28 26.60 -9.03
C GLY A 304 11.86 25.19 -9.40
N ILE A 305 11.21 24.51 -8.46
CA ILE A 305 10.55 23.24 -8.65
C ILE A 305 9.06 23.53 -8.53
N HIS A 306 8.38 23.56 -9.67
CA HIS A 306 7.00 24.00 -9.80
C HIS A 306 6.11 22.80 -9.99
N ILE A 307 5.18 22.61 -9.08
CA ILE A 307 4.25 21.47 -9.06
C ILE A 307 2.84 21.97 -9.35
N ALA A 308 2.10 21.26 -10.18
CA ALA A 308 0.71 21.56 -10.49
C ALA A 308 -0.11 21.85 -9.21
N ASP A 309 -0.74 23.02 -9.13
CA ASP A 309 -1.53 23.38 -7.93
C ASP A 309 -2.91 22.73 -7.95
N VAL A 310 -2.94 21.41 -7.89
CA VAL A 310 -4.18 20.61 -7.82
C VAL A 310 -5.04 21.04 -6.64
N SER A 311 -4.42 21.41 -5.51
CA SER A 311 -5.12 21.84 -4.30
C SER A 311 -5.92 23.15 -4.47
N TYR A 312 -5.62 23.91 -5.51
CA TYR A 312 -6.40 25.08 -5.89
C TYR A 312 -7.75 24.70 -6.49
N TYR A 313 -7.80 23.70 -7.35
CA TYR A 313 -9.01 23.22 -8.02
C TYR A 313 -9.78 22.19 -7.19
N LEU A 314 -9.06 21.29 -6.55
CA LEU A 314 -9.61 20.22 -5.72
C LEU A 314 -9.88 20.71 -4.29
N LYS A 315 -11.08 21.25 -4.05
CA LYS A 315 -11.46 21.79 -2.74
C LYS A 315 -11.89 20.66 -1.81
N GLU A 316 -11.38 20.68 -0.56
CA GLU A 316 -11.69 19.68 0.45
C GLU A 316 -13.20 19.61 0.74
N GLY A 317 -13.73 18.37 0.86
CA GLY A 317 -15.13 18.11 1.17
C GLY A 317 -16.10 18.26 -0.01
N THR A 318 -15.61 18.39 -1.24
CA THR A 318 -16.44 18.33 -2.45
C THR A 318 -16.57 16.89 -2.97
N ILE A 319 -17.60 16.61 -3.77
CA ILE A 319 -17.78 15.26 -4.38
C ILE A 319 -16.55 14.83 -5.19
N LEU A 320 -15.83 15.78 -5.80
CA LEU A 320 -14.61 15.52 -6.53
C LEU A 320 -13.46 15.13 -5.58
N ASP A 321 -13.37 15.79 -4.43
CA ASP A 321 -12.38 15.49 -3.40
C ASP A 321 -12.63 14.12 -2.75
N GLU A 322 -13.90 13.80 -2.48
CA GLU A 322 -14.30 12.50 -1.95
C GLU A 322 -13.93 11.35 -2.92
N GLU A 323 -14.16 11.54 -4.23
CA GLU A 323 -13.79 10.55 -5.23
C GLU A 323 -12.27 10.45 -5.40
N ALA A 324 -11.55 11.59 -5.40
CA ALA A 324 -10.09 11.60 -5.46
C ALA A 324 -9.47 10.92 -4.22
N TYR A 325 -10.01 11.14 -3.03
CA TYR A 325 -9.61 10.46 -1.81
C TYR A 325 -9.88 8.95 -1.87
N LYS A 326 -11.06 8.55 -2.32
CA LYS A 326 -11.44 7.15 -2.49
C LYS A 326 -10.49 6.42 -3.44
N ARG A 327 -10.11 7.04 -4.56
CA ARG A 327 -9.11 6.50 -5.50
C ARG A 327 -7.71 6.52 -4.92
N ALA A 328 -7.36 7.59 -4.23
CA ALA A 328 -6.08 7.89 -3.58
C ALA A 328 -4.86 7.94 -4.49
N THR A 329 -4.86 7.23 -5.61
CA THR A 329 -3.78 7.21 -6.59
C THR A 329 -4.31 6.89 -7.99
N SER A 330 -3.63 7.37 -9.04
CA SER A 330 -3.82 6.84 -10.39
C SER A 330 -3.27 5.43 -10.49
N VAL A 331 -3.88 4.59 -11.33
CA VAL A 331 -3.47 3.20 -11.55
C VAL A 331 -2.86 3.08 -12.95
N TYR A 332 -1.60 2.66 -13.02
CA TYR A 332 -0.85 2.52 -14.27
C TYR A 332 -0.85 1.06 -14.71
N LEU A 333 -1.66 0.74 -15.70
CA LEU A 333 -1.67 -0.58 -16.31
C LEU A 333 -0.76 -0.60 -17.54
N VAL A 334 -0.60 -1.76 -18.17
CA VAL A 334 0.33 -1.88 -19.31
C VAL A 334 -0.10 -1.02 -20.51
N ASP A 335 -1.41 -0.91 -20.74
CA ASP A 335 -2.00 -0.29 -21.92
C ASP A 335 -2.67 1.07 -21.63
N ARG A 336 -2.98 1.36 -20.37
CA ARG A 336 -3.74 2.55 -19.99
C ARG A 336 -3.46 3.02 -18.57
N VAL A 337 -3.84 4.26 -18.31
CA VAL A 337 -3.85 4.85 -16.97
C VAL A 337 -5.30 5.08 -16.54
N VAL A 338 -5.65 4.60 -15.34
CA VAL A 338 -6.91 4.97 -14.69
C VAL A 338 -6.61 6.14 -13.76
N PRO A 339 -7.02 7.36 -14.11
CA PRO A 339 -6.58 8.56 -13.42
C PRO A 339 -7.27 8.74 -12.06
N MET A 340 -6.59 9.40 -11.12
CA MET A 340 -7.17 9.82 -9.84
C MET A 340 -8.17 10.98 -10.02
N LEU A 341 -7.94 11.84 -10.97
CA LEU A 341 -8.76 13.02 -11.29
C LEU A 341 -9.33 12.94 -12.71
N PRO A 342 -10.55 13.47 -12.97
CA PRO A 342 -11.07 13.59 -14.33
C PRO A 342 -10.11 14.31 -15.28
N GLU A 343 -10.11 13.93 -16.55
CA GLU A 343 -9.16 14.43 -17.56
C GLU A 343 -9.16 15.94 -17.72
N VAL A 344 -10.30 16.61 -17.54
CA VAL A 344 -10.40 18.07 -17.57
C VAL A 344 -9.45 18.74 -16.57
N LEU A 345 -9.15 18.08 -15.46
CA LEU A 345 -8.17 18.54 -14.48
C LEU A 345 -6.80 17.93 -14.72
N SER A 346 -6.70 16.61 -14.82
CA SER A 346 -5.40 15.91 -14.89
C SER A 346 -4.62 16.26 -16.15
N ASN A 347 -5.28 16.32 -17.32
CA ASN A 347 -4.61 16.51 -18.61
C ASN A 347 -4.62 17.96 -19.11
N PHE A 348 -5.48 18.82 -18.52
CA PHE A 348 -5.67 20.19 -19.01
C PHE A 348 -5.40 21.25 -17.93
N ALA A 349 -6.29 21.41 -16.94
CA ALA A 349 -6.19 22.55 -16.01
C ALA A 349 -4.93 22.48 -15.13
N CYS A 350 -4.61 21.31 -14.60
CA CYS A 350 -3.46 21.10 -13.72
C CYS A 350 -2.16 20.83 -14.50
N SER A 351 -2.23 20.14 -15.64
CA SER A 351 -1.06 19.74 -16.41
C SER A 351 -0.24 20.96 -16.87
N LEU A 352 1.07 20.96 -16.59
CA LEU A 352 1.99 22.07 -16.91
C LEU A 352 2.40 22.07 -18.38
N ARG A 353 1.42 22.22 -19.25
CA ARG A 353 1.55 22.15 -20.71
C ARG A 353 2.42 23.28 -21.25
N PRO A 354 3.24 23.02 -22.29
CA PRO A 354 4.09 24.03 -22.87
C PRO A 354 3.30 25.17 -23.52
N GLN A 355 3.85 26.38 -23.48
CA GLN A 355 3.28 27.63 -24.03
C GLN A 355 1.94 28.01 -23.37
N GLU A 356 1.73 27.61 -22.10
CA GLU A 356 0.54 27.95 -21.34
C GLU A 356 0.93 28.50 -19.95
N GLU A 357 0.14 29.45 -19.44
CA GLU A 357 0.22 29.89 -18.05
C GLU A 357 -0.47 28.87 -17.14
N LYS A 358 0.17 28.54 -16.01
CA LYS A 358 -0.37 27.56 -15.05
C LYS A 358 -0.19 28.01 -13.62
N TYR A 359 -1.19 27.68 -12.78
CA TYR A 359 -1.03 27.76 -11.33
C TYR A 359 -0.19 26.60 -10.83
N THR A 360 0.79 26.95 -10.01
CA THR A 360 1.69 25.98 -9.39
C THR A 360 1.85 26.21 -7.90
N PHE A 361 2.25 25.18 -7.19
CA PHE A 361 2.80 25.25 -5.84
C PHE A 361 4.29 24.95 -5.96
N SER A 362 5.13 25.85 -5.50
CA SER A 362 6.56 25.80 -5.82
C SER A 362 7.45 25.72 -4.60
N ALA A 363 8.54 24.99 -4.77
CA ALA A 363 9.70 25.01 -3.91
C ALA A 363 10.84 25.68 -4.67
N ILE A 364 11.30 26.83 -4.21
CA ILE A 364 12.33 27.64 -4.90
C ILE A 364 13.56 27.68 -4.00
N PHE A 365 14.70 27.34 -4.57
CA PHE A 365 15.96 27.23 -3.86
C PHE A 365 17.03 28.12 -4.49
N GLU A 366 17.73 28.89 -3.67
CA GLU A 366 19.03 29.42 -4.03
C GLU A 366 20.09 28.42 -3.64
N ILE A 367 20.85 27.91 -4.61
CA ILE A 367 21.91 26.93 -4.39
C ILE A 367 23.24 27.41 -5.00
N ASN A 368 24.33 27.01 -4.36
CA ASN A 368 25.68 27.25 -4.89
C ASN A 368 26.15 26.09 -5.80
N GLU A 369 27.31 26.18 -6.38
CA GLU A 369 27.91 25.15 -7.25
C GLU A 369 28.14 23.79 -6.54
N LYS A 370 28.15 23.76 -5.20
CA LYS A 370 28.24 22.52 -4.40
C LYS A 370 26.88 21.98 -4.01
N VAL A 371 25.79 22.52 -4.58
CA VAL A 371 24.37 22.22 -4.28
C VAL A 371 23.96 22.42 -2.82
N GLN A 372 24.68 23.29 -2.10
CA GLN A 372 24.25 23.70 -0.76
C GLN A 372 23.11 24.70 -0.90
N VAL A 373 21.99 24.41 -0.22
CA VAL A 373 20.83 25.32 -0.17
C VAL A 373 21.18 26.51 0.71
N ILE A 374 21.31 27.69 0.10
CA ILE A 374 21.60 28.96 0.75
C ILE A 374 20.33 29.62 1.25
N ASN A 375 19.28 29.59 0.41
CA ASN A 375 17.96 30.11 0.72
C ASN A 375 16.88 29.22 0.15
N GLN A 376 15.68 29.24 0.74
CA GLN A 376 14.52 28.47 0.26
C GLN A 376 13.22 29.24 0.47
N TRP A 377 12.29 29.05 -0.45
CA TRP A 377 10.97 29.60 -0.38
C TRP A 377 9.93 28.59 -0.85
N PHE A 378 8.78 28.52 -0.18
CA PHE A 378 7.66 27.66 -0.53
C PHE A 378 6.39 28.51 -0.65
N GLY A 379 5.57 28.22 -1.64
CA GLY A 379 4.30 28.93 -1.80
C GLY A 379 3.70 28.77 -3.19
N ARG A 380 2.56 29.41 -3.37
CA ARG A 380 1.85 29.38 -4.64
C ARG A 380 2.47 30.35 -5.64
N THR A 381 2.60 29.89 -6.87
CA THR A 381 3.17 30.65 -7.99
C THR A 381 2.25 30.57 -9.21
N VAL A 382 2.53 31.41 -10.18
CA VAL A 382 2.07 31.29 -11.56
C VAL A 382 3.29 31.22 -12.45
N ILE A 383 3.32 30.26 -13.37
CA ILE A 383 4.41 30.05 -14.33
C ILE A 383 3.90 30.12 -15.76
N PHE A 384 4.84 30.31 -16.69
CA PHE A 384 4.67 30.04 -18.12
C PHE A 384 5.69 28.97 -18.51
N SER A 385 5.23 27.87 -19.10
CA SER A 385 6.12 26.78 -19.51
C SER A 385 6.65 27.05 -20.92
N ASP A 386 7.95 27.35 -21.05
CA ASP A 386 8.57 27.70 -22.33
C ASP A 386 8.73 26.50 -23.25
N GLN A 387 8.98 25.32 -22.70
CA GLN A 387 9.28 24.12 -23.48
C GLN A 387 8.84 22.85 -22.75
N ARG A 388 8.42 21.85 -23.51
CA ARG A 388 8.29 20.45 -23.04
C ARG A 388 9.34 19.59 -23.74
N PHE A 389 10.02 18.72 -22.98
CA PHE A 389 10.86 17.66 -23.51
C PHE A 389 10.32 16.29 -23.16
N ALA A 390 10.53 15.32 -24.07
CA ALA A 390 10.59 13.92 -23.67
C ALA A 390 11.96 13.63 -23.03
N TYR A 391 12.04 12.60 -22.19
CA TYR A 391 13.31 12.16 -21.61
C TYR A 391 14.39 11.91 -22.66
N GLU A 392 14.02 11.36 -23.81
CA GLU A 392 14.92 11.09 -24.93
C GLU A 392 15.51 12.36 -25.53
N GLU A 393 14.71 13.43 -25.65
CA GLU A 393 15.15 14.74 -26.17
C GLU A 393 16.10 15.44 -25.19
N ALA A 394 15.73 15.45 -23.89
CA ALA A 394 16.61 16.00 -22.85
C ALA A 394 17.92 15.22 -22.75
N GLN A 395 17.86 13.87 -22.85
CA GLN A 395 19.04 13.02 -22.87
C GLN A 395 19.94 13.31 -24.07
N TYR A 396 19.35 13.54 -25.24
CA TYR A 396 20.12 13.92 -26.42
C TYR A 396 20.89 15.23 -26.20
N ILE A 397 20.26 16.27 -25.61
CA ILE A 397 20.92 17.54 -25.25
C ILE A 397 22.08 17.28 -24.28
N ILE A 398 21.86 16.46 -23.24
CA ILE A 398 22.89 16.16 -22.22
C ILE A 398 24.10 15.47 -22.84
N GLU A 399 23.88 14.51 -23.75
CA GLU A 399 24.93 13.71 -24.37
C GLU A 399 25.71 14.50 -25.45
N THR A 400 25.00 15.25 -26.30
CA THR A 400 25.59 15.90 -27.47
C THR A 400 25.96 17.37 -27.24
N LYS A 401 25.27 18.05 -26.31
CA LYS A 401 25.33 19.50 -26.08
C LYS A 401 24.85 20.31 -27.30
N ASP A 402 24.12 19.65 -28.21
CA ASP A 402 23.56 20.28 -29.40
C ASP A 402 22.16 20.84 -29.09
N ASN A 403 21.82 21.99 -29.68
CA ASN A 403 20.50 22.59 -29.55
C ASN A 403 19.50 22.07 -30.60
N THR A 404 19.93 21.26 -31.55
CA THR A 404 19.11 20.75 -32.64
C THR A 404 18.65 19.32 -32.35
N ILE A 405 17.38 19.15 -32.01
CA ILE A 405 16.80 17.84 -31.82
C ILE A 405 16.53 17.20 -33.17
N PRO A 406 17.12 15.99 -33.47
CA PRO A 406 16.90 15.33 -34.73
C PRO A 406 15.51 14.67 -34.80
N GLU A 407 14.99 14.48 -36.01
CA GLU A 407 13.67 13.90 -36.28
C GLU A 407 13.44 12.57 -35.56
N ALA A 408 14.44 11.71 -35.53
CA ALA A 408 14.36 10.39 -34.89
C ALA A 408 14.17 10.44 -33.36
N THR A 409 14.61 11.50 -32.70
CA THR A 409 14.49 11.69 -31.24
C THR A 409 13.29 12.55 -30.86
N SER A 410 12.86 13.44 -31.78
CA SER A 410 11.80 14.40 -31.53
C SER A 410 10.45 13.75 -31.26
N ILE A 411 9.76 14.26 -30.24
CA ILE A 411 8.36 13.87 -29.96
C ILE A 411 7.39 14.30 -31.05
N THR A 412 7.75 15.35 -31.83
CA THR A 412 6.93 15.88 -32.92
C THR A 412 7.14 15.12 -34.22
N GLY A 413 8.14 14.22 -34.31
CA GLY A 413 8.56 13.55 -35.53
C GLY A 413 9.16 14.51 -36.59
N LYS A 414 9.62 15.69 -36.14
CA LYS A 414 10.30 16.69 -37.00
C LYS A 414 11.49 17.27 -36.24
N SER A 415 12.59 17.51 -36.95
CA SER A 415 13.73 18.20 -36.36
C SER A 415 13.35 19.64 -35.98
N TYR A 416 13.84 20.10 -34.83
CA TYR A 416 13.65 21.47 -34.35
C TYR A 416 14.83 21.98 -33.54
N VAL A 417 14.95 23.30 -33.41
CA VAL A 417 16.02 23.96 -32.67
C VAL A 417 15.47 24.45 -31.32
N VAL A 418 16.15 24.10 -30.25
CA VAL A 418 15.88 24.53 -28.87
C VAL A 418 16.62 25.86 -28.63
N ASN A 419 16.02 26.72 -27.81
CA ASN A 419 16.68 27.97 -27.38
C ASN A 419 17.98 27.63 -26.60
N ASP A 420 19.06 28.37 -26.91
CA ASP A 420 20.37 28.16 -26.28
C ASP A 420 20.36 28.32 -24.74
N ASP A 421 19.52 29.25 -24.22
CA ASP A 421 19.35 29.40 -22.76
C ASP A 421 18.73 28.16 -22.10
N ILE A 422 17.79 27.50 -22.78
CA ILE A 422 17.18 26.24 -22.30
C ILE A 422 18.22 25.10 -22.33
N VAL A 423 19.02 25.02 -23.39
CA VAL A 423 20.13 24.06 -23.49
C VAL A 423 21.12 24.28 -22.36
N ALA A 424 21.55 25.52 -22.13
CA ALA A 424 22.48 25.87 -21.05
C ALA A 424 21.91 25.54 -19.66
N ALA A 425 20.62 25.82 -19.44
CA ALA A 425 19.91 25.49 -18.22
C ALA A 425 19.84 23.96 -17.99
N THR A 426 19.49 23.20 -19.02
CA THR A 426 19.40 21.73 -18.97
C THR A 426 20.76 21.11 -18.60
N LEU A 427 21.85 21.56 -19.25
CA LEU A 427 23.20 21.07 -18.97
C LEU A 427 23.66 21.43 -17.55
N LYS A 428 23.35 22.63 -17.06
CA LYS A 428 23.71 23.02 -15.69
C LYS A 428 22.88 22.27 -14.66
N LEU A 429 21.58 22.07 -14.88
CA LEU A 429 20.74 21.26 -14.00
C LEU A 429 21.21 19.81 -13.94
N ASP A 430 21.63 19.21 -15.04
CA ASP A 430 22.23 17.87 -15.08
C ASP A 430 23.52 17.80 -14.24
N GLU A 431 24.42 18.78 -14.37
CA GLU A 431 25.62 18.87 -13.56
C GLU A 431 25.29 18.90 -12.06
N LEU A 432 24.35 19.75 -11.66
CA LEU A 432 23.92 19.90 -10.26
C LEU A 432 23.22 18.63 -9.74
N ALA A 433 22.37 18.00 -10.55
CA ALA A 433 21.69 16.74 -10.22
C ALA A 433 22.71 15.60 -9.97
N LYS A 434 23.77 15.52 -10.78
CA LYS A 434 24.86 14.54 -10.57
C LYS A 434 25.58 14.74 -9.24
N ILE A 435 25.72 15.98 -8.78
CA ILE A 435 26.29 16.28 -7.45
C ILE A 435 25.30 15.89 -6.35
N LEU A 436 24.00 16.21 -6.49
CA LEU A 436 22.96 15.82 -5.54
C LEU A 436 22.93 14.29 -5.37
N ARG A 437 22.88 13.55 -6.49
CA ARG A 437 22.88 12.08 -6.50
C ARG A 437 24.12 11.52 -5.79
N ARG A 438 25.31 12.04 -6.12
CA ARG A 438 26.55 11.61 -5.48
C ARG A 438 26.52 11.83 -3.97
N ASN A 439 26.07 12.99 -3.52
CA ASN A 439 25.96 13.30 -2.10
C ASN A 439 25.00 12.34 -1.40
N ARG A 440 23.82 12.10 -1.97
CA ARG A 440 22.81 11.17 -1.44
C ARG A 440 23.35 9.74 -1.34
N MET A 441 24.05 9.26 -2.36
CA MET A 441 24.66 7.93 -2.35
C MET A 441 25.76 7.81 -1.27
N ASN A 442 26.56 8.88 -1.07
CA ASN A 442 27.56 8.93 -0.01
C ASN A 442 26.94 8.98 1.40
N GLU A 443 25.73 9.57 1.54
CA GLU A 443 24.95 9.58 2.78
C GLU A 443 24.32 8.20 3.11
N GLY A 444 24.38 7.23 2.17
CA GLY A 444 23.93 5.86 2.39
C GLY A 444 22.61 5.49 1.71
N ALA A 445 22.13 6.29 0.75
CA ALA A 445 20.99 5.91 -0.07
C ALA A 445 21.29 4.61 -0.85
N ILE A 446 20.27 3.77 -1.04
CA ILE A 446 20.40 2.51 -1.78
C ILE A 446 19.88 2.73 -3.19
N SER A 447 20.70 2.39 -4.20
CA SER A 447 20.30 2.45 -5.62
C SER A 447 19.72 1.11 -6.05
N PHE A 448 18.48 1.14 -6.52
CA PHE A 448 17.83 0.02 -7.20
C PHE A 448 17.53 0.47 -8.64
N ASP A 449 18.56 0.58 -9.47
CA ASP A 449 18.37 0.89 -10.89
C ASP A 449 17.70 -0.31 -11.56
N LYS A 450 16.38 -0.28 -11.67
CA LYS A 450 15.59 -1.35 -12.28
C LYS A 450 15.48 -1.13 -13.77
N VAL A 451 15.62 -2.22 -14.50
CA VAL A 451 15.18 -2.32 -15.89
C VAL A 451 13.68 -2.57 -15.89
N GLU A 452 12.89 -1.62 -16.38
CA GLU A 452 11.46 -1.78 -16.54
C GLU A 452 11.15 -2.52 -17.84
N VAL A 453 10.31 -3.55 -17.74
CA VAL A 453 9.78 -4.27 -18.92
C VAL A 453 8.56 -3.52 -19.44
N LYS A 454 8.59 -3.16 -20.71
CA LYS A 454 7.48 -2.52 -21.43
C LYS A 454 7.13 -3.34 -22.66
N PHE A 455 5.86 -3.26 -23.08
CA PHE A 455 5.36 -3.96 -24.25
C PHE A 455 5.08 -2.97 -25.37
N ASN A 456 5.45 -3.33 -26.60
CA ASN A 456 4.91 -2.70 -27.79
C ASN A 456 3.55 -3.34 -28.06
N LEU A 457 2.50 -2.55 -28.06
CA LEU A 457 1.13 -3.01 -28.28
C LEU A 457 0.67 -2.61 -29.68
N ASN A 458 -0.08 -3.47 -30.35
CA ASN A 458 -0.80 -3.13 -31.57
C ASN A 458 -2.10 -2.37 -31.27
N ASP A 459 -2.83 -1.97 -32.30
CA ASP A 459 -4.10 -1.21 -32.16
C ASP A 459 -5.19 -2.02 -31.41
N ALA A 460 -5.08 -3.34 -31.32
CA ALA A 460 -5.97 -4.21 -30.58
C ALA A 460 -5.53 -4.40 -29.11
N GLY A 461 -4.44 -3.75 -28.67
CA GLY A 461 -3.88 -3.90 -27.31
C GLY A 461 -3.11 -5.21 -27.11
N GLU A 462 -2.69 -5.89 -28.17
CA GLU A 462 -1.94 -7.15 -28.10
C GLU A 462 -0.43 -6.90 -28.13
N PRO A 463 0.37 -7.67 -27.37
CA PRO A 463 1.81 -7.47 -27.28
C PRO A 463 2.53 -8.01 -28.52
N GLU A 464 3.11 -7.12 -29.33
CA GLU A 464 3.92 -7.49 -30.49
C GLU A 464 5.41 -7.64 -30.17
N GLY A 465 5.87 -7.04 -29.08
CA GLY A 465 7.26 -7.08 -28.68
C GLY A 465 7.49 -6.57 -27.26
N VAL A 466 8.68 -6.83 -26.75
CA VAL A 466 9.13 -6.38 -25.42
C VAL A 466 10.34 -5.48 -25.59
N TYR A 467 10.37 -4.38 -24.85
CA TYR A 467 11.53 -3.52 -24.77
C TYR A 467 11.85 -3.14 -23.32
N PHE A 468 13.09 -2.74 -23.08
CA PHE A 468 13.57 -2.38 -21.76
C PHE A 468 13.75 -0.88 -21.65
N LYS A 469 13.12 -0.28 -20.64
CA LYS A 469 13.32 1.11 -20.29
C LYS A 469 14.37 1.17 -19.18
N ILE A 470 15.47 1.89 -19.46
CA ILE A 470 16.56 2.12 -18.52
C ILE A 470 16.59 3.61 -18.17
N SER A 471 16.71 3.92 -16.87
CA SER A 471 16.87 5.29 -16.41
C SER A 471 18.24 5.83 -16.85
N LYS A 472 18.24 7.02 -17.44
CA LYS A 472 19.43 7.75 -17.90
C LYS A 472 19.58 9.09 -17.14
N ASP A 473 20.58 9.89 -17.51
CA ASP A 473 20.88 11.17 -16.87
C ASP A 473 19.69 12.12 -16.84
N ALA A 474 18.88 12.20 -17.92
CA ALA A 474 17.68 13.02 -17.95
C ALA A 474 16.63 12.58 -16.89
N ASN A 475 16.48 11.26 -16.66
CA ASN A 475 15.61 10.76 -15.62
C ASN A 475 16.14 11.12 -14.23
N HIS A 476 17.45 10.95 -14.00
CA HIS A 476 18.10 11.29 -12.74
C HIS A 476 18.08 12.79 -12.45
N LEU A 477 18.12 13.65 -13.50
CA LEU A 477 17.98 15.09 -13.36
C LEU A 477 16.66 15.43 -12.67
N ILE A 478 15.54 14.95 -13.22
CA ILE A 478 14.22 15.21 -12.65
C ILE A 478 14.10 14.57 -11.26
N GLU A 479 14.51 13.29 -11.11
CA GLU A 479 14.48 12.57 -9.84
C GLU A 479 15.13 13.39 -8.70
N GLU A 480 16.37 13.87 -8.89
CA GLU A 480 17.11 14.52 -7.81
C GLU A 480 16.50 15.87 -7.40
N PHE A 481 15.96 16.66 -8.33
CA PHE A 481 15.24 17.89 -7.98
C PHE A 481 13.89 17.60 -7.31
N MET A 482 13.16 16.57 -7.73
CA MET A 482 11.94 16.13 -7.05
C MET A 482 12.24 15.63 -5.63
N LEU A 483 13.31 14.86 -5.45
CA LEU A 483 13.78 14.43 -4.12
C LEU A 483 14.18 15.62 -3.24
N LEU A 484 14.84 16.63 -3.81
CA LEU A 484 15.20 17.86 -3.08
C LEU A 484 13.95 18.58 -2.56
N ALA A 485 12.95 18.81 -3.44
CA ALA A 485 11.70 19.46 -3.03
C ALA A 485 10.97 18.66 -1.96
N ASN A 486 10.76 17.36 -2.16
CA ASN A 486 10.10 16.46 -1.22
C ASN A 486 10.77 16.46 0.16
N ARG A 487 12.11 16.35 0.19
CA ARG A 487 12.91 16.38 1.41
C ARG A 487 12.78 17.74 2.13
N LYS A 488 12.94 18.85 1.41
CA LYS A 488 12.97 20.21 1.99
C LYS A 488 11.60 20.66 2.50
N VAL A 489 10.52 20.30 1.82
CA VAL A 489 9.15 20.55 2.30
C VAL A 489 8.89 19.76 3.59
N ALA A 490 9.24 18.47 3.62
CA ALA A 490 9.07 17.64 4.81
C ALA A 490 9.93 18.17 5.99
N GLU A 491 11.19 18.54 5.74
CA GLU A 491 12.10 19.11 6.74
C GLU A 491 11.57 20.45 7.30
N PHE A 492 11.02 21.31 6.43
CA PHE A 492 10.50 22.62 6.82
C PHE A 492 9.35 22.53 7.82
N ILE A 493 8.41 21.60 7.60
CA ILE A 493 7.28 21.42 8.54
C ILE A 493 7.69 20.55 9.73
N GLY A 494 8.50 19.51 9.52
CA GLY A 494 8.98 18.63 10.58
C GLY A 494 9.74 19.39 11.69
N LYS A 495 10.57 20.35 11.32
CA LYS A 495 11.26 21.23 12.29
C LYS A 495 10.31 22.12 13.11
N GLN A 496 9.12 22.41 12.61
CA GLN A 496 8.07 23.14 13.34
C GLN A 496 7.27 22.22 14.28
N LYS A 497 7.49 20.89 14.23
CA LYS A 497 6.79 19.86 15.02
C LYS A 497 5.27 19.92 14.86
N LYS A 498 4.80 20.26 13.64
CA LYS A 498 3.39 20.22 13.26
C LYS A 498 3.07 18.89 12.60
N THR A 499 1.83 18.42 12.74
CA THR A 499 1.32 17.22 12.06
C THR A 499 1.50 17.36 10.56
N PHE A 500 2.10 16.36 9.92
CA PHE A 500 2.37 16.37 8.49
C PHE A 500 2.26 14.96 7.92
N VAL A 501 2.12 14.84 6.62
CA VAL A 501 2.11 13.55 5.92
C VAL A 501 3.52 13.24 5.45
N TYR A 502 4.15 12.24 6.05
CA TYR A 502 5.48 11.76 5.66
C TYR A 502 5.38 10.51 4.79
N ARG A 503 6.34 10.33 3.89
CA ARG A 503 6.62 9.07 3.24
C ARG A 503 7.75 8.40 3.98
N ILE A 504 7.42 7.41 4.78
CA ILE A 504 8.37 6.74 5.67
C ILE A 504 8.81 5.39 5.08
N HIS A 505 10.06 5.02 5.35
CA HIS A 505 10.61 3.73 4.97
C HIS A 505 11.51 3.23 6.10
N ASP A 506 11.04 2.20 6.78
CA ASP A 506 11.74 1.61 7.91
C ASP A 506 12.99 0.83 7.48
N GLU A 507 13.81 0.47 8.44
CA GLU A 507 14.98 -0.36 8.25
C GLU A 507 14.61 -1.72 7.63
N PRO A 508 15.55 -2.36 6.93
CA PRO A 508 15.36 -3.72 6.44
C PRO A 508 15.05 -4.68 7.59
N ASN A 509 14.22 -5.69 7.30
CA ASN A 509 13.93 -6.72 8.27
C ASN A 509 15.17 -7.56 8.58
N GLU A 510 15.55 -7.65 9.86
CA GLU A 510 16.79 -8.26 10.33
C GLU A 510 16.89 -9.74 9.97
N ASP A 511 15.81 -10.52 10.15
CA ASP A 511 15.79 -11.95 9.81
C ASP A 511 15.96 -12.18 8.31
N LYS A 512 15.38 -11.32 7.49
CA LYS A 512 15.53 -11.39 6.03
C LYS A 512 16.93 -11.01 5.59
N LEU A 513 17.58 -10.04 6.25
CA LEU A 513 18.98 -9.71 6.00
C LEU A 513 19.93 -10.87 6.38
N ILE A 514 19.68 -11.55 7.49
CA ILE A 514 20.44 -12.74 7.91
C ILE A 514 20.27 -13.86 6.87
N ASN A 515 19.06 -14.04 6.37
CA ASN A 515 18.79 -15.01 5.29
C ASN A 515 19.54 -14.63 4.00
N LEU A 516 19.48 -13.36 3.59
CA LEU A 516 20.25 -12.83 2.47
C LEU A 516 21.76 -13.13 2.67
N GLN A 517 22.32 -12.79 3.84
CA GLN A 517 23.72 -13.07 4.17
C GLN A 517 24.08 -14.56 4.02
N THR A 518 23.19 -15.45 4.48
CA THR A 518 23.40 -16.90 4.38
C THR A 518 23.49 -17.36 2.93
N ILE A 519 22.70 -16.77 2.04
CA ILE A 519 22.70 -17.12 0.62
C ILE A 519 23.90 -16.52 -0.09
N ILE A 520 24.18 -15.21 0.08
CA ILE A 520 25.27 -14.52 -0.64
C ILE A 520 26.66 -15.00 -0.19
N SER A 521 26.80 -15.49 1.04
CA SER A 521 28.07 -16.06 1.52
C SER A 521 28.53 -17.27 0.70
N LYS A 522 27.61 -18.00 0.06
CA LYS A 522 27.93 -19.10 -0.86
C LYS A 522 28.60 -18.62 -2.14
N PHE A 523 28.43 -17.35 -2.50
CA PHE A 523 29.08 -16.69 -3.63
C PHE A 523 30.32 -15.86 -3.21
N GLY A 524 30.67 -15.86 -1.92
CA GLY A 524 31.82 -15.13 -1.38
C GLY A 524 31.54 -13.68 -0.96
N TYR A 525 30.28 -13.24 -0.95
CA TYR A 525 29.89 -11.89 -0.52
C TYR A 525 29.53 -11.84 0.96
N SER A 526 29.60 -10.64 1.55
CA SER A 526 29.25 -10.41 2.95
C SER A 526 28.65 -9.05 3.21
N ILE A 527 27.75 -8.96 4.21
CA ILE A 527 27.16 -7.72 4.71
C ILE A 527 27.78 -7.38 6.06
N ASN A 528 28.11 -6.11 6.26
CA ASN A 528 28.60 -5.61 7.54
C ASN A 528 27.43 -5.06 8.38
N PHE A 529 27.12 -5.74 9.49
CA PHE A 529 25.99 -5.43 10.37
C PHE A 529 26.31 -4.45 11.52
N LYS A 530 27.48 -3.77 11.52
CA LYS A 530 27.90 -2.93 12.64
C LYS A 530 27.03 -1.69 12.86
N SER A 531 26.54 -1.09 11.79
CA SER A 531 25.66 0.09 11.83
C SER A 531 24.74 0.13 10.62
N LYS A 532 23.67 0.96 10.68
CA LYS A 532 22.77 1.21 9.55
C LYS A 532 23.52 1.66 8.29
N ALA A 533 24.49 2.57 8.46
CA ALA A 533 25.32 3.05 7.36
C ALA A 533 26.20 1.94 6.76
N ASP A 534 26.74 1.04 7.60
CA ASP A 534 27.53 -0.10 7.13
C ASP A 534 26.67 -1.10 6.36
N ILE A 535 25.44 -1.34 6.80
CA ILE A 535 24.48 -2.19 6.08
C ILE A 535 24.19 -1.61 4.69
N SER A 536 23.77 -0.34 4.62
CA SER A 536 23.49 0.35 3.34
C SER A 536 24.69 0.34 2.40
N LYS A 537 25.89 0.64 2.92
CA LYS A 537 27.12 0.61 2.13
C LYS A 537 27.45 -0.79 1.62
N SER A 538 27.27 -1.81 2.46
CA SER A 538 27.52 -3.21 2.05
C SER A 538 26.51 -3.67 0.99
N LEU A 539 25.23 -3.28 1.12
CA LEU A 539 24.21 -3.59 0.13
C LEU A 539 24.50 -2.91 -1.21
N ASN A 540 24.88 -1.63 -1.21
CA ASN A 540 25.28 -0.92 -2.43
C ASN A 540 26.51 -1.57 -3.09
N ASN A 541 27.52 -1.93 -2.30
CA ASN A 541 28.69 -2.63 -2.84
C ASN A 541 28.29 -3.98 -3.44
N LEU A 542 27.47 -4.76 -2.74
CA LEU A 542 26.97 -6.04 -3.22
C LEU A 542 26.23 -5.88 -4.54
N LEU A 543 25.26 -4.94 -4.62
CA LEU A 543 24.50 -4.69 -5.84
C LEU A 543 25.39 -4.30 -7.01
N ASN A 544 26.42 -3.46 -6.79
CA ASN A 544 27.39 -3.08 -7.81
C ASN A 544 28.31 -4.25 -8.23
N GLU A 545 28.74 -5.08 -7.28
CA GLU A 545 29.64 -6.20 -7.55
C GLU A 545 28.97 -7.32 -8.34
N VAL A 546 27.65 -7.49 -8.25
CA VAL A 546 26.92 -8.55 -8.96
C VAL A 546 26.49 -8.16 -10.36
N VAL A 547 26.65 -6.89 -10.76
CA VAL A 547 26.27 -6.40 -12.10
C VAL A 547 26.90 -7.26 -13.19
N GLY A 548 26.07 -7.82 -14.06
CA GLY A 548 26.48 -8.69 -15.17
C GLY A 548 26.90 -10.11 -14.78
N LYS A 549 26.81 -10.48 -13.50
CA LYS A 549 27.10 -11.85 -13.03
C LYS A 549 25.83 -12.70 -13.04
N LYS A 550 26.01 -14.03 -13.04
CA LYS A 550 24.89 -15.00 -13.08
C LYS A 550 23.95 -14.90 -11.88
N GLU A 551 24.50 -14.56 -10.70
CA GLU A 551 23.77 -14.40 -9.44
C GLU A 551 23.07 -13.06 -9.29
N GLN A 552 23.22 -12.10 -10.20
CA GLN A 552 22.67 -10.74 -10.09
C GLN A 552 21.19 -10.74 -9.77
N ASN A 553 20.37 -11.43 -10.57
CA ASN A 553 18.91 -11.44 -10.40
C ASN A 553 18.49 -11.99 -9.02
N LEU A 554 19.15 -13.05 -8.56
CA LEU A 554 18.91 -13.63 -7.23
C LEU A 554 19.25 -12.62 -6.12
N VAL A 555 20.40 -11.98 -6.21
CA VAL A 555 20.88 -11.01 -5.20
C VAL A 555 19.98 -9.78 -5.17
N ASP A 556 19.66 -9.21 -6.33
CA ASP A 556 18.76 -8.06 -6.47
C ASP A 556 17.38 -8.36 -5.86
N THR A 557 16.80 -9.52 -6.21
CA THR A 557 15.49 -9.95 -5.70
C THR A 557 15.49 -10.13 -4.18
N LEU A 558 16.49 -10.81 -3.64
CA LEU A 558 16.56 -11.05 -2.18
C LEU A 558 16.84 -9.76 -1.41
N THR A 559 17.68 -8.87 -1.96
CA THR A 559 17.96 -7.56 -1.36
C THR A 559 16.67 -6.72 -1.28
N ILE A 560 15.91 -6.63 -2.39
CA ILE A 560 14.62 -5.91 -2.40
C ILE A 560 13.63 -6.53 -1.41
N ARG A 561 13.52 -7.86 -1.35
CA ARG A 561 12.63 -8.57 -0.41
C ARG A 561 13.02 -8.40 1.05
N SER A 562 14.27 -8.06 1.35
CA SER A 562 14.73 -7.77 2.70
C SER A 562 14.32 -6.38 3.18
N MET A 563 14.03 -5.44 2.25
CA MET A 563 13.59 -4.10 2.59
C MET A 563 12.18 -4.10 3.17
N SER A 564 11.92 -3.14 4.06
CA SER A 564 10.58 -2.79 4.51
C SER A 564 9.80 -2.14 3.37
N LYS A 565 8.47 -2.09 3.48
CA LYS A 565 7.66 -1.32 2.52
C LYS A 565 7.56 0.13 2.98
N ALA A 566 7.75 1.05 2.04
CA ALA A 566 7.46 2.46 2.29
C ALA A 566 5.94 2.66 2.43
N LYS A 567 5.51 3.56 3.34
CA LYS A 567 4.11 3.90 3.58
C LYS A 567 3.97 5.37 3.93
N TYR A 568 2.75 5.89 3.90
CA TYR A 568 2.45 7.21 4.44
C TYR A 568 2.14 7.12 5.92
N SER A 569 2.56 8.10 6.70
CA SER A 569 2.28 8.21 8.14
C SER A 569 2.47 9.64 8.62
N THR A 570 1.78 10.00 9.69
CA THR A 570 2.02 11.24 10.42
C THR A 570 3.21 11.16 11.37
N GLU A 571 3.68 9.96 11.68
CA GLU A 571 4.86 9.68 12.47
C GLU A 571 6.12 9.62 11.59
N ASN A 572 7.04 10.57 11.78
CA ASN A 572 8.27 10.59 11.01
C ASN A 572 9.33 9.68 11.61
N ILE A 573 9.68 8.61 10.91
CA ILE A 573 10.81 7.73 11.22
C ILE A 573 11.95 7.85 10.21
N GLY A 574 11.84 8.79 9.25
CA GLY A 574 12.76 8.94 8.12
C GLY A 574 12.47 7.96 6.97
N HIS A 575 13.34 8.01 5.96
CA HIS A 575 13.25 7.14 4.79
C HIS A 575 14.59 6.42 4.56
N TYR A 576 14.71 5.20 5.08
CA TYR A 576 15.95 4.42 5.07
C TYR A 576 16.57 4.29 3.68
N GLY A 577 15.78 3.87 2.67
CA GLY A 577 16.29 3.66 1.31
C GLY A 577 16.84 4.91 0.63
N LEU A 578 16.38 6.12 1.04
CA LEU A 578 16.87 7.41 0.52
C LEU A 578 17.91 8.07 1.43
N ALA A 579 18.17 7.53 2.60
CA ALA A 579 19.00 8.12 3.65
C ALA A 579 18.55 9.53 4.06
N PHE A 580 17.23 9.75 4.17
CA PHE A 580 16.67 11.04 4.56
C PHE A 580 16.00 10.97 5.95
N ASP A 581 16.31 11.94 6.81
CA ASP A 581 15.63 12.09 8.12
C ASP A 581 14.19 12.58 8.00
N TYR A 582 13.90 13.35 6.94
CA TYR A 582 12.57 13.88 6.60
C TYR A 582 12.31 13.62 5.14
N TYR A 583 11.17 13.02 4.84
CA TYR A 583 10.75 12.82 3.45
C TYR A 583 9.23 12.80 3.36
N SER A 584 8.70 13.40 2.32
CA SER A 584 7.29 13.41 1.99
C SER A 584 7.12 13.35 0.48
N HIS A 585 5.91 13.16 0.01
CA HIS A 585 5.57 13.32 -1.39
C HIS A 585 4.85 14.66 -1.58
N PHE A 586 5.42 15.52 -2.41
CA PHE A 586 4.92 16.86 -2.73
C PHE A 586 4.78 17.05 -4.24
N THR A 587 5.46 16.25 -5.05
CA THR A 587 5.78 16.54 -6.44
C THR A 587 4.85 15.90 -7.46
N SER A 588 3.77 15.18 -7.05
CA SER A 588 2.85 14.54 -8.01
C SER A 588 1.39 14.54 -7.55
N PRO A 589 0.76 15.70 -7.34
CA PRO A 589 -0.60 15.82 -6.81
C PRO A 589 -1.69 15.45 -7.84
N ILE A 590 -1.40 15.41 -9.15
CA ILE A 590 -2.36 14.98 -10.17
C ILE A 590 -2.69 13.49 -9.99
N ARG A 591 -1.69 12.71 -9.58
CA ARG A 591 -1.79 11.26 -9.51
C ARG A 591 -1.66 10.64 -8.12
N ARG A 592 -1.44 11.44 -7.07
CA ARG A 592 -1.34 10.96 -5.67
C ARG A 592 -2.05 11.91 -4.72
N TYR A 593 -3.05 11.40 -4.01
CA TYR A 593 -3.78 12.19 -3.01
C TYR A 593 -2.92 12.62 -1.79
N PRO A 594 -1.93 11.83 -1.31
CA PRO A 594 -1.01 12.32 -0.26
C PRO A 594 -0.31 13.62 -0.62
N ASP A 595 0.07 13.84 -1.88
CA ASP A 595 0.67 15.10 -2.34
C ASP A 595 -0.33 16.27 -2.23
N VAL A 596 -1.60 16.03 -2.53
CA VAL A 596 -2.69 17.02 -2.34
C VAL A 596 -2.82 17.37 -0.85
N MET A 597 -2.79 16.38 0.05
CA MET A 597 -2.81 16.61 1.49
C MET A 597 -1.60 17.45 1.94
N VAL A 598 -0.41 17.15 1.41
CA VAL A 598 0.82 17.89 1.68
C VAL A 598 0.72 19.34 1.21
N HIS A 599 0.20 19.60 0.01
CA HIS A 599 -0.02 20.96 -0.50
C HIS A 599 -0.97 21.76 0.39
N ARG A 600 -2.10 21.15 0.80
CA ARG A 600 -3.08 21.77 1.70
C ARG A 600 -2.48 22.12 3.05
N LEU A 601 -1.79 21.16 3.67
CA LEU A 601 -1.15 21.34 4.96
C LEU A 601 -0.04 22.39 4.90
N LEU A 602 0.80 22.35 3.86
CA LEU A 602 1.88 23.32 3.67
C LEU A 602 1.31 24.74 3.56
N GLN A 603 0.30 24.95 2.71
CA GLN A 603 -0.34 26.27 2.58
C GLN A 603 -0.97 26.71 3.89
N TYR A 604 -1.72 25.85 4.55
CA TYR A 604 -2.36 26.16 5.84
C TYR A 604 -1.33 26.59 6.90
N TYR A 605 -0.17 25.96 6.94
CA TYR A 605 0.90 26.31 7.88
C TYR A 605 1.70 27.55 7.49
N LEU A 606 1.84 27.81 6.20
CA LEU A 606 2.42 29.08 5.69
C LEU A 606 1.53 30.27 6.06
N ASP A 607 0.21 30.09 6.08
CA ASP A 607 -0.77 31.09 6.49
C ASP A 607 -0.90 31.20 8.04
N GLY A 608 -0.03 30.56 8.80
CA GLY A 608 0.03 30.62 10.26
C GLY A 608 -0.89 29.67 11.00
N GLY A 609 -1.45 28.66 10.30
CA GLY A 609 -2.32 27.64 10.88
C GLY A 609 -1.68 26.84 12.01
N LYS A 610 -2.50 26.41 12.98
CA LYS A 610 -2.09 25.53 14.08
C LYS A 610 -1.92 24.09 13.57
N SER A 611 -1.21 23.25 14.34
CA SER A 611 -1.14 21.82 14.03
C SER A 611 -2.53 21.20 13.97
N VAL A 612 -2.77 20.43 12.89
CA VAL A 612 -4.01 19.67 12.71
C VAL A 612 -3.99 18.39 13.55
N ASP A 613 -5.15 17.73 13.67
CA ASP A 613 -5.30 16.46 14.36
C ASP A 613 -4.51 15.35 13.66
N ALA A 614 -3.62 14.68 14.39
CA ALA A 614 -2.76 13.63 13.85
C ALA A 614 -3.54 12.35 13.53
N ASP A 615 -4.51 11.98 14.35
CA ASP A 615 -5.26 10.71 14.17
C ASP A 615 -6.09 10.74 12.89
N VAL A 616 -6.71 11.90 12.56
CA VAL A 616 -7.47 12.08 11.31
C VAL A 616 -6.56 11.93 10.09
N TYR A 617 -5.36 12.48 10.13
CA TYR A 617 -4.42 12.36 9.02
C TYR A 617 -3.73 10.99 8.95
N GLU A 618 -3.55 10.30 10.08
CA GLU A 618 -3.02 8.92 10.10
C GLU A 618 -4.01 7.94 9.46
N GLU A 619 -5.32 8.13 9.69
CA GLU A 619 -6.35 7.36 8.99
C GLU A 619 -6.27 7.57 7.47
N LYS A 620 -6.14 8.84 7.02
CA LYS A 620 -5.96 9.17 5.60
C LYS A 620 -4.66 8.55 5.03
N CYS A 621 -3.56 8.56 5.79
CA CYS A 621 -2.29 7.93 5.41
C CYS A 621 -2.42 6.42 5.25
N THR A 622 -3.13 5.78 6.17
CA THR A 622 -3.40 4.33 6.12
C THR A 622 -4.22 3.97 4.87
N HIS A 623 -5.30 4.71 4.61
CA HIS A 623 -6.13 4.51 3.42
C HIS A 623 -5.30 4.65 2.14
N THR A 624 -4.56 5.75 1.99
CA THR A 624 -3.78 6.01 0.77
C THR A 624 -2.64 5.00 0.56
N SER A 625 -2.02 4.52 1.64
CA SER A 625 -1.01 3.43 1.57
C SER A 625 -1.62 2.10 1.12
N ASN A 626 -2.83 1.78 1.58
CA ASN A 626 -3.56 0.58 1.17
C ASN A 626 -3.93 0.65 -0.32
N MET A 627 -4.46 1.78 -0.77
CA MET A 627 -4.85 1.98 -2.18
C MET A 627 -3.63 1.93 -3.11
N GLU A 628 -2.50 2.51 -2.71
CA GLU A 628 -1.22 2.36 -3.45
C GLU A 628 -0.81 0.89 -3.57
N GLY A 629 -0.99 0.11 -2.49
CA GLY A 629 -0.72 -1.34 -2.52
C GLY A 629 -1.61 -2.10 -3.50
N LEU A 630 -2.91 -1.78 -3.54
CA LEU A 630 -3.85 -2.37 -4.50
C LEU A 630 -3.51 -1.99 -5.94
N ALA A 631 -3.22 -0.70 -6.20
CA ALA A 631 -2.81 -0.20 -7.50
C ALA A 631 -1.53 -0.90 -8.01
N THR A 632 -0.51 -1.04 -7.14
CA THR A 632 0.73 -1.75 -7.48
C THR A 632 0.49 -3.22 -7.81
N ASN A 633 -0.44 -3.88 -7.13
CA ASN A 633 -0.79 -5.27 -7.43
C ASN A 633 -1.52 -5.38 -8.78
N ALA A 634 -2.46 -4.47 -9.07
CA ALA A 634 -3.15 -4.43 -10.36
C ALA A 634 -2.16 -4.18 -11.51
N GLU A 635 -1.20 -3.27 -11.35
CA GLU A 635 -0.12 -3.04 -12.32
C GLU A 635 0.67 -4.34 -12.58
N ARG A 636 1.11 -5.03 -11.53
CA ARG A 636 1.86 -6.29 -11.64
C ARG A 636 1.06 -7.38 -12.36
N ASP A 637 -0.22 -7.50 -12.04
CA ASP A 637 -1.09 -8.50 -12.68
C ASP A 637 -1.35 -8.16 -14.15
N SER A 638 -1.45 -6.87 -14.51
CA SER A 638 -1.56 -6.44 -15.91
C SER A 638 -0.29 -6.76 -16.71
N ILE A 639 0.90 -6.53 -16.11
CA ILE A 639 2.18 -6.92 -16.71
C ILE A 639 2.23 -8.44 -16.90
N LYS A 640 1.83 -9.21 -15.88
CA LYS A 640 1.83 -10.66 -15.93
C LYS A 640 0.85 -11.21 -16.97
N TYR A 641 -0.33 -10.60 -17.09
CA TYR A 641 -1.30 -10.92 -18.13
C TYR A 641 -0.68 -10.74 -19.52
N MET A 642 -0.01 -9.61 -19.77
CA MET A 642 0.68 -9.36 -21.03
C MET A 642 1.84 -10.32 -21.30
N GLN A 643 2.60 -10.67 -20.27
CA GLN A 643 3.67 -11.67 -20.36
C GLN A 643 3.11 -13.04 -20.78
N VAL A 644 2.00 -13.47 -20.16
CA VAL A 644 1.35 -14.74 -20.50
C VAL A 644 0.84 -14.71 -21.94
N LYS A 645 0.17 -13.62 -22.35
CA LYS A 645 -0.35 -13.45 -23.71
C LYS A 645 0.79 -13.49 -24.75
N TYR A 646 1.87 -12.74 -24.51
CA TYR A 646 3.06 -12.77 -25.36
C TYR A 646 3.66 -14.17 -25.49
N MET A 647 3.78 -14.90 -24.37
CA MET A 647 4.34 -16.26 -24.39
C MET A 647 3.41 -17.29 -25.04
N GLN A 648 2.09 -17.10 -25.03
CA GLN A 648 1.15 -17.97 -25.74
C GLN A 648 1.38 -17.94 -27.25
N ASP A 649 1.69 -16.77 -27.82
CA ASP A 649 2.00 -16.59 -29.24
C ASP A 649 3.38 -17.13 -29.61
N HIS A 650 4.27 -17.29 -28.60
CA HIS A 650 5.65 -17.76 -28.78
C HIS A 650 5.92 -19.13 -28.14
N LYS A 651 4.86 -19.94 -27.91
CA LYS A 651 4.93 -21.22 -27.16
C LYS A 651 5.86 -22.28 -27.78
N ASP A 652 6.13 -22.19 -29.09
CA ASP A 652 6.95 -23.14 -29.81
C ASP A 652 8.43 -22.72 -29.97
N LEU A 653 8.79 -21.57 -29.34
CA LEU A 653 10.17 -21.05 -29.34
C LEU A 653 10.96 -21.54 -28.13
N GLU A 654 12.26 -21.67 -28.29
CA GLU A 654 13.21 -21.93 -27.21
C GLU A 654 13.84 -20.63 -26.75
N PHE A 655 13.90 -20.41 -25.43
CA PHE A 655 14.46 -19.21 -24.83
C PHE A 655 15.56 -19.55 -23.83
N LEU A 656 16.56 -18.68 -23.74
CA LEU A 656 17.52 -18.71 -22.65
C LEU A 656 16.94 -18.08 -21.39
N GLY A 657 17.00 -18.79 -20.27
CA GLY A 657 16.48 -18.33 -18.99
C GLY A 657 17.48 -18.42 -17.86
N VAL A 658 17.22 -17.66 -16.81
CA VAL A 658 17.95 -17.69 -15.53
C VAL A 658 17.01 -18.16 -14.44
N ILE A 659 17.45 -19.04 -13.56
CA ILE A 659 16.67 -19.48 -12.40
C ILE A 659 16.51 -18.28 -11.46
N SER A 660 15.25 -17.83 -11.30
CA SER A 660 14.84 -16.73 -10.43
C SER A 660 14.39 -17.19 -9.04
N GLY A 661 14.03 -18.46 -8.89
CA GLY A 661 13.60 -19.04 -7.63
C GLY A 661 13.59 -20.57 -7.63
N VAL A 662 13.76 -21.14 -6.44
CA VAL A 662 13.67 -22.60 -6.21
C VAL A 662 12.71 -22.85 -5.06
N THR A 663 11.74 -23.73 -5.26
CA THR A 663 10.76 -24.14 -4.27
C THR A 663 10.63 -25.66 -4.24
N GLU A 664 9.94 -26.19 -3.26
CA GLU A 664 9.60 -27.64 -3.19
C GLU A 664 8.72 -28.12 -4.37
N TRP A 665 8.10 -27.22 -5.12
CA TRP A 665 7.19 -27.51 -6.24
C TRP A 665 7.87 -27.47 -7.60
N GLY A 666 9.01 -26.78 -7.72
CA GLY A 666 9.74 -26.58 -8.96
C GLY A 666 10.67 -25.40 -8.93
N ILE A 667 11.24 -25.09 -10.07
CA ILE A 667 12.10 -23.93 -10.30
C ILE A 667 11.33 -22.85 -11.07
N TYR A 668 11.54 -21.61 -10.68
CA TYR A 668 11.10 -20.46 -11.45
C TYR A 668 12.23 -20.04 -12.38
N VAL A 669 11.90 -19.80 -13.64
CA VAL A 669 12.85 -19.42 -14.68
C VAL A 669 12.38 -18.10 -15.28
N GLU A 670 13.23 -17.09 -15.24
CA GLU A 670 13.04 -15.81 -15.91
C GLU A 670 13.76 -15.84 -17.26
N ILE A 671 13.04 -15.55 -18.34
CA ILE A 671 13.60 -15.46 -19.69
C ILE A 671 14.42 -14.18 -19.81
N ILE A 672 15.65 -14.27 -20.34
CA ILE A 672 16.58 -13.13 -20.41
C ILE A 672 16.05 -12.04 -21.35
N GLU A 673 15.50 -12.46 -22.50
CA GLU A 673 15.13 -11.56 -23.60
C GLU A 673 13.86 -10.74 -23.35
N ASN A 674 12.95 -11.22 -22.51
CA ASN A 674 11.64 -10.58 -22.31
C ASN A 674 11.19 -10.50 -20.85
N LYS A 675 12.02 -11.01 -19.91
CA LYS A 675 11.74 -11.03 -18.47
C LYS A 675 10.42 -11.74 -18.08
N CYS A 676 9.87 -12.55 -18.99
CA CYS A 676 8.74 -13.41 -18.63
C CYS A 676 9.22 -14.50 -17.67
N GLU A 677 8.48 -14.72 -16.58
CA GLU A 677 8.80 -15.73 -15.59
C GLU A 677 7.78 -16.87 -15.63
N GLY A 678 8.27 -18.10 -15.68
CA GLY A 678 7.48 -19.32 -15.63
C GLY A 678 8.00 -20.31 -14.61
N MET A 679 7.13 -21.21 -14.14
CA MET A 679 7.51 -22.28 -13.23
C MET A 679 7.64 -23.61 -13.99
N CYS A 680 8.85 -24.19 -13.98
CA CYS A 680 9.09 -25.57 -14.35
C CYS A 680 8.84 -26.46 -13.14
N ARG A 681 7.81 -27.33 -13.20
CA ARG A 681 7.45 -28.19 -12.07
C ARG A 681 8.51 -29.26 -11.85
N ILE A 682 8.78 -29.60 -10.59
CA ILE A 682 9.83 -30.58 -10.24
C ILE A 682 9.66 -31.91 -10.97
N ARG A 683 8.42 -32.35 -11.20
CA ARG A 683 8.11 -33.60 -11.93
C ARG A 683 8.40 -33.55 -13.44
N GLU A 684 8.60 -32.36 -14.00
CA GLU A 684 8.88 -32.13 -15.42
C GLU A 684 10.39 -32.02 -15.68
N ILE A 685 11.19 -31.86 -14.62
CA ILE A 685 12.64 -31.88 -14.66
C ILE A 685 13.06 -33.34 -14.73
N LYS A 686 13.46 -33.80 -15.93
CA LYS A 686 13.99 -35.15 -16.15
C LYS A 686 15.47 -35.13 -15.77
N ASP A 687 15.90 -36.17 -15.06
CA ASP A 687 17.32 -36.48 -14.79
C ASP A 687 18.02 -35.68 -13.68
N ASP A 688 17.29 -35.25 -12.64
CA ASP A 688 17.95 -34.84 -11.43
C ASP A 688 17.46 -35.66 -10.23
N TYR A 689 18.38 -36.27 -9.51
CA TYR A 689 18.18 -37.03 -8.29
C TYR A 689 18.68 -36.25 -7.10
#